data_8f2624afc2c486c8c1aa1bc4a154272d
#
_entry.id   8f2624afc2c486c8c1aa1bc4a154272d
#
_cell.length_a   1.000
_cell.length_b   1.000
_cell.length_c   1.000
_cell.angle_alpha   90.00
_cell.angle_beta   90.00
_cell.angle_gamma   90.00
#
_symmetry.space_group_name_H-M   'P 1'
#
loop_
_entity.id
_entity.type
_entity.pdbx_description
1 polymer ?
#
loop_
_entity_poly.entity_id
_entity_poly.type
_entity_poly.pdbx_seq_one_letter_code
_entity_poly.pdbx_strand_id
1 'polypeptide(L)'
;MKTVIKKVVIACIVGMSALFSSGTLLAQNPNVLFIGVDDLNNWTGFAGHPDAITPNMDRLASQGVHFPRAYCSYPLCGPSRASLMSGVYFEELNASQTQPDDTEVEERIEAMGSSLLHTYMGNNGYKTMAVGKILHRHIPAGSVDLTGGRDSFDFNENAAGQRVRSNWPPDLNHETAQTLTDWGIYVGRDAVGTEADMSDTISADWAVERLQETHTDPFMLMVGFLHPHVPWYVPQKYYDMYDPAELTLSPYLPTDYDDIPNFGFNLINVGFPTTEWAIANNQWRNILHAYLANVSYVDAQIGRVLDALESSPYASNTVVMLWGDHGYHLGEKNIFQKDTLWDRSALTPLIIKAPGMAAGVEANRVVSLIDLYPTVLDLCNLPPNDMVRGRSLKPLLQDPTLEWDYPAFTRRQGTQAVRYGDLRHIAYVDGTEELYDLANDPDELTNLVNNPSYADELEMLQNMSPFSNDPGFDFSVFTFLNGGPLDAVGVGGNMTVNGVTITTQDVIGLGGTRASDGIEDETNIGSSGGLGIASAVNDTARNFESNEGWEFTFNTNVELQNIELLLTNAGGTLTISSESFPDIVLDGEREGDNDLGSTFVPADTLVSILYTHTGPLGTDGPRIISLSVNEVEATGCVLGDVNRDGNVNFLDIAPLISMLSAGEFSCEADVNQNGVFDFLDISPFIALLSGG
;
A
#
# COMPACT_ATOMS: atom_id res chain seq x y z
N MET A 1 -4.23 -64.30 53.01
CA MET A 1 -4.08 -64.05 51.58
C MET A 1 -5.08 -63.03 51.02
N LYS A 2 -6.36 -63.09 51.36
CA LYS A 2 -7.38 -62.11 50.85
C LYS A 2 -7.20 -60.65 51.35
N THR A 3 -6.58 -60.45 52.53
CA THR A 3 -6.40 -59.12 53.15
C THR A 3 -5.17 -58.35 52.58
N VAL A 4 -4.16 -59.11 52.12
CA VAL A 4 -2.94 -58.52 51.53
C VAL A 4 -3.20 -58.06 50.11
N ILE A 5 -4.04 -58.74 49.32
CA ILE A 5 -4.40 -58.40 47.95
C ILE A 5 -5.23 -57.14 47.94
N LYS A 6 -6.13 -56.88 48.88
CA LYS A 6 -6.92 -55.62 48.94
C LYS A 6 -6.06 -54.38 49.22
N LYS A 7 -4.98 -54.49 50.02
CA LYS A 7 -4.09 -53.34 50.29
C LYS A 7 -3.17 -53.03 49.15
N VAL A 8 -2.76 -54.03 48.37
CA VAL A 8 -1.93 -53.78 47.16
C VAL A 8 -2.76 -53.18 46.03
N VAL A 9 -3.99 -53.62 45.85
CA VAL A 9 -4.88 -53.03 44.80
C VAL A 9 -5.30 -51.59 45.12
N ILE A 10 -5.51 -51.24 46.39
CA ILE A 10 -5.82 -49.83 46.77
C ILE A 10 -4.59 -48.97 46.68
N ALA A 11 -3.38 -49.47 46.95
CA ALA A 11 -2.14 -48.71 46.74
C ALA A 11 -1.83 -48.43 45.24
N CYS A 12 -2.15 -49.35 44.33
CA CYS A 12 -1.99 -49.18 42.91
C CYS A 12 -3.05 -48.21 42.33
N ILE A 13 -4.29 -48.19 42.82
CA ILE A 13 -5.33 -47.27 42.35
C ILE A 13 -5.07 -45.84 42.84
N VAL A 14 -4.58 -45.63 44.06
CA VAL A 14 -4.20 -44.31 44.57
C VAL A 14 -2.90 -43.81 43.92
N GLY A 15 -1.97 -44.71 43.55
CA GLY A 15 -0.76 -44.35 42.80
C GLY A 15 -1.02 -44.00 41.33
N MET A 16 -2.03 -44.59 40.69
CA MET A 16 -2.43 -44.26 39.31
C MET A 16 -3.31 -42.99 39.21
N SER A 17 -3.99 -42.58 40.28
CA SER A 17 -4.77 -41.32 40.30
C SER A 17 -3.89 -40.07 40.49
N ALA A 18 -2.63 -40.22 40.90
CA ALA A 18 -1.69 -39.13 41.06
C ALA A 18 -0.82 -38.87 39.81
N LEU A 19 -0.96 -39.70 38.76
CA LEU A 19 -0.19 -39.58 37.51
C LEU A 19 -1.02 -39.08 36.32
N PHE A 20 -2.30 -38.75 36.52
CA PHE A 20 -3.15 -38.16 35.46
C PHE A 20 -3.72 -36.78 35.80
N SER A 21 -2.99 -36.01 36.63
CA SER A 21 -3.15 -34.55 36.64
C SER A 21 -2.02 -33.90 35.85
N SER A 22 -1.71 -34.42 34.68
CA SER A 22 -1.23 -33.54 33.60
C SER A 22 -2.46 -32.74 33.19
N GLY A 23 -2.71 -31.66 33.91
CA GLY A 23 -3.49 -30.56 33.33
C GLY A 23 -2.91 -30.33 31.95
N THR A 24 -3.69 -30.50 30.93
CA THR A 24 -3.43 -29.81 29.66
C THR A 24 -3.29 -28.36 30.05
N LEU A 25 -2.06 -27.88 30.23
CA LEU A 25 -1.77 -26.48 30.08
C LEU A 25 -2.32 -26.18 28.69
N LEU A 26 -3.49 -25.57 28.63
CA LEU A 26 -3.91 -24.87 27.42
C LEU A 26 -2.69 -24.04 27.06
N ALA A 27 -2.08 -24.32 25.91
CA ALA A 27 -0.95 -23.54 25.45
C ALA A 27 -1.42 -22.09 25.46
N GLN A 28 -0.80 -21.27 26.31
CA GLN A 28 -1.12 -19.86 26.37
C GLN A 28 -0.78 -19.30 25.00
N ASN A 29 -1.69 -18.52 24.41
CA ASN A 29 -1.40 -17.84 23.15
C ASN A 29 -0.05 -17.12 23.24
N PRO A 30 0.80 -17.17 22.22
CA PRO A 30 2.11 -16.54 22.27
C PRO A 30 1.99 -15.02 22.39
N ASN A 31 2.93 -14.39 23.05
CA ASN A 31 3.11 -12.95 22.96
C ASN A 31 3.64 -12.57 21.57
N VAL A 32 3.53 -11.31 21.21
CA VAL A 32 4.07 -10.75 19.96
C VAL A 32 5.00 -9.61 20.30
N LEU A 33 6.24 -9.65 19.82
CA LEU A 33 7.17 -8.54 19.73
C LEU A 33 7.28 -8.13 18.25
N PHE A 34 6.74 -6.98 17.91
CA PHE A 34 6.59 -6.50 16.55
C PHE A 34 7.50 -5.29 16.34
N ILE A 35 8.62 -5.47 15.63
CA ILE A 35 9.69 -4.49 15.47
C ILE A 35 9.66 -3.95 14.05
N GLY A 36 9.30 -2.67 13.89
CA GLY A 36 9.34 -1.94 12.63
C GLY A 36 10.55 -1.01 12.54
N VAL A 37 11.23 -1.00 11.42
CA VAL A 37 12.43 -0.16 11.18
C VAL A 37 12.21 0.70 9.94
N ASP A 38 12.38 2.01 10.09
CA ASP A 38 12.08 2.99 9.04
C ASP A 38 13.26 3.11 8.06
N ASP A 39 12.99 3.09 6.76
CA ASP A 39 14.01 3.19 5.68
C ASP A 39 15.09 2.09 5.72
N LEU A 40 14.86 0.97 6.39
CA LEU A 40 15.81 -0.13 6.39
C LEU A 40 15.66 -0.96 5.11
N ASN A 41 16.65 -0.88 4.24
CA ASN A 41 16.76 -1.78 3.09
C ASN A 41 17.49 -3.08 3.44
N ASN A 42 17.76 -3.93 2.45
CA ASN A 42 18.46 -5.20 2.63
C ASN A 42 19.99 -5.09 2.85
N TRP A 43 20.50 -3.91 3.17
CA TRP A 43 21.91 -3.72 3.57
C TRP A 43 22.12 -4.15 5.02
N THR A 44 22.06 -5.45 5.23
CA THR A 44 22.21 -6.12 6.52
C THR A 44 23.11 -7.33 6.39
N GLY A 45 23.76 -7.76 7.47
CA GLY A 45 24.65 -8.92 7.47
C GLY A 45 23.91 -10.21 7.12
N PHE A 46 22.72 -10.43 7.68
CA PHE A 46 21.91 -11.62 7.37
C PHE A 46 21.39 -11.67 5.92
N ALA A 47 21.26 -10.53 5.24
CA ALA A 47 20.97 -10.49 3.81
C ALA A 47 22.22 -10.57 2.93
N GLY A 48 23.41 -10.73 3.53
CA GLY A 48 24.67 -10.95 2.83
C GLY A 48 25.38 -9.69 2.34
N HIS A 49 24.99 -8.48 2.80
CA HIS A 49 25.71 -7.26 2.43
C HIS A 49 27.13 -7.27 3.02
N PRO A 50 28.18 -7.07 2.22
CA PRO A 50 29.57 -7.31 2.65
C PRO A 50 30.05 -6.35 3.75
N ASP A 51 29.51 -5.14 3.81
CA ASP A 51 30.00 -4.10 4.71
C ASP A 51 29.06 -3.88 5.92
N ALA A 52 27.80 -4.37 5.88
CA ALA A 52 26.86 -4.11 6.95
C ALA A 52 27.22 -4.84 8.26
N ILE A 53 27.22 -4.11 9.36
CA ILE A 53 27.53 -4.63 10.70
C ILE A 53 26.24 -4.64 11.52
N THR A 54 25.52 -5.77 11.52
CA THR A 54 24.21 -5.94 12.13
C THR A 54 24.10 -7.20 13.01
N PRO A 55 25.00 -7.39 14.01
CA PRO A 55 25.11 -8.65 14.73
C PRO A 55 23.84 -9.07 15.47
N ASN A 56 22.97 -8.13 15.85
CA ASN A 56 21.75 -8.43 16.59
C ASN A 56 20.61 -8.87 15.66
N MET A 57 20.47 -8.24 14.51
CA MET A 57 19.55 -8.69 13.46
C MET A 57 20.02 -10.05 12.89
N ASP A 58 21.33 -10.24 12.69
CA ASP A 58 21.91 -11.51 12.26
C ASP A 58 21.63 -12.63 13.29
N ARG A 59 21.73 -12.32 14.58
CA ARG A 59 21.34 -13.23 15.66
C ARG A 59 19.86 -13.62 15.59
N LEU A 60 18.97 -12.64 15.36
CA LEU A 60 17.54 -12.92 15.21
C LEU A 60 17.27 -13.80 13.98
N ALA A 61 17.90 -13.51 12.84
CA ALA A 61 17.81 -14.33 11.63
C ALA A 61 18.28 -15.77 11.86
N SER A 62 19.34 -15.97 12.65
CA SER A 62 19.82 -17.30 13.03
C SER A 62 18.86 -18.08 13.94
N GLN A 63 17.88 -17.42 14.54
CA GLN A 63 16.88 -17.98 15.45
C GLN A 63 15.48 -18.06 14.84
N GLY A 64 15.27 -17.51 13.66
CA GLY A 64 13.99 -17.45 12.96
C GLY A 64 14.10 -17.85 11.49
N VAL A 65 13.10 -17.48 10.72
CA VAL A 65 13.07 -17.60 9.27
C VAL A 65 13.29 -16.21 8.68
N HIS A 66 14.30 -16.08 7.82
CA HIS A 66 14.54 -14.90 7.00
C HIS A 66 13.80 -15.04 5.67
N PHE A 67 13.12 -13.99 5.24
CA PHE A 67 12.43 -13.90 3.95
C PHE A 67 13.19 -12.92 3.04
N PRO A 68 14.11 -13.40 2.18
CA PRO A 68 14.95 -12.53 1.36
C PRO A 68 14.20 -11.82 0.22
N ARG A 69 12.93 -12.18 0.00
CA ARG A 69 12.06 -11.63 -1.06
C ARG A 69 10.75 -11.09 -0.46
N ALA A 70 10.85 -10.26 0.59
CA ALA A 70 9.71 -9.59 1.19
C ALA A 70 9.55 -8.20 0.59
N TYR A 71 8.33 -7.85 0.18
CA TYR A 71 8.03 -6.61 -0.53
C TYR A 71 6.99 -5.77 0.21
N CYS A 72 7.19 -4.46 0.23
CA CYS A 72 6.16 -3.54 0.72
C CYS A 72 5.04 -3.40 -0.33
N SER A 73 3.82 -3.13 0.13
CA SER A 73 2.69 -2.86 -0.75
C SER A 73 2.68 -1.44 -1.33
N TYR A 74 3.45 -0.52 -0.72
CA TYR A 74 3.67 0.83 -1.20
C TYR A 74 5.08 1.29 -0.80
N PRO A 75 5.89 1.90 -1.69
CA PRO A 75 7.31 2.19 -1.42
C PRO A 75 7.51 3.50 -0.65
N LEU A 76 6.59 3.84 0.28
CA LEU A 76 6.63 5.04 1.12
C LEU A 76 6.07 4.73 2.51
N CYS A 77 6.66 5.32 3.55
CA CYS A 77 6.41 4.98 4.97
C CYS A 77 4.92 4.98 5.36
N GLY A 78 4.19 6.10 5.11
CA GLY A 78 2.79 6.23 5.50
C GLY A 78 1.90 5.15 4.89
N PRO A 79 1.81 5.05 3.55
CA PRO A 79 0.98 4.05 2.87
C PRO A 79 1.41 2.61 3.16
N SER A 80 2.71 2.31 3.22
CA SER A 80 3.20 0.97 3.54
C SER A 80 2.75 0.51 4.93
N ARG A 81 2.96 1.36 5.93
CA ARG A 81 2.56 1.08 7.33
C ARG A 81 1.04 1.00 7.48
N ALA A 82 0.30 1.88 6.78
CA ALA A 82 -1.15 1.82 6.74
C ALA A 82 -1.65 0.49 6.16
N SER A 83 -1.09 0.04 5.03
CA SER A 83 -1.45 -1.25 4.42
C SER A 83 -1.12 -2.44 5.32
N LEU A 84 0.09 -2.47 5.91
CA LEU A 84 0.50 -3.54 6.80
C LEU A 84 -0.41 -3.63 8.03
N MET A 85 -0.71 -2.48 8.65
CA MET A 85 -1.47 -2.44 9.91
C MET A 85 -2.98 -2.60 9.69
N SER A 86 -3.51 -2.25 8.52
CA SER A 86 -4.92 -2.46 8.17
C SER A 86 -5.17 -3.83 7.51
N GLY A 87 -4.14 -4.44 6.91
CA GLY A 87 -4.26 -5.68 6.15
C GLY A 87 -4.86 -5.53 4.76
N VAL A 88 -5.12 -4.29 4.30
CA VAL A 88 -5.62 -3.97 2.96
C VAL A 88 -4.64 -3.09 2.20
N TYR A 89 -4.74 -3.03 0.87
CA TYR A 89 -3.89 -2.11 0.11
C TYR A 89 -4.27 -0.66 0.42
N PHE A 90 -3.28 0.23 0.38
CA PHE A 90 -3.47 1.63 0.76
C PHE A 90 -4.58 2.32 -0.04
N GLU A 91 -4.69 2.01 -1.32
CA GLU A 91 -5.71 2.56 -2.22
C GLU A 91 -7.14 2.17 -1.80
N GLU A 92 -7.32 1.00 -1.19
CA GLU A 92 -8.63 0.56 -0.68
C GLU A 92 -9.09 1.38 0.53
N LEU A 93 -8.14 2.01 1.25
CA LEU A 93 -8.48 2.89 2.38
C LEU A 93 -9.08 4.22 1.92
N ASN A 94 -8.95 4.57 0.65
CA ASN A 94 -9.41 5.83 0.08
C ASN A 94 -9.05 7.04 0.98
N ALA A 95 -7.78 7.12 1.35
CA ALA A 95 -7.27 8.14 2.26
C ALA A 95 -7.17 9.49 1.56
N SER A 96 -7.41 10.58 2.29
CA SER A 96 -7.47 11.95 1.77
C SER A 96 -6.16 12.44 1.12
N GLN A 97 -5.05 11.78 1.39
CA GLN A 97 -3.73 12.11 0.87
C GLN A 97 -2.78 10.91 0.99
N THR A 98 -1.68 10.92 0.23
CA THR A 98 -0.68 9.83 0.23
C THR A 98 -0.04 9.58 1.60
N GLN A 99 0.01 10.56 2.49
CA GLN A 99 0.47 10.41 3.87
C GLN A 99 -0.58 10.96 4.84
N PRO A 100 -1.70 10.23 5.01
CA PRO A 100 -2.82 10.67 5.84
C PRO A 100 -2.41 10.76 7.32
N ASP A 101 -3.27 11.37 8.11
CA ASP A 101 -3.21 11.20 9.56
C ASP A 101 -3.55 9.77 9.95
N ASP A 102 -2.85 9.21 10.94
CA ASP A 102 -3.06 7.81 11.30
C ASP A 102 -4.43 7.56 11.96
N THR A 103 -5.10 8.60 12.46
CA THR A 103 -6.50 8.53 12.90
C THR A 103 -7.43 8.34 11.70
N GLU A 104 -7.16 9.01 10.59
CA GLU A 104 -7.92 8.79 9.34
C GLU A 104 -7.77 7.34 8.86
N VAL A 105 -6.56 6.77 8.90
CA VAL A 105 -6.34 5.35 8.53
C VAL A 105 -7.20 4.42 9.39
N GLU A 106 -7.28 4.67 10.72
CA GLU A 106 -8.14 3.89 11.62
C GLU A 106 -9.62 4.06 11.27
N GLU A 107 -10.08 5.29 11.06
CA GLU A 107 -11.46 5.60 10.69
C GLU A 107 -11.89 4.94 9.37
N ARG A 108 -10.99 4.93 8.36
CA ARG A 108 -11.26 4.32 7.05
C ARG A 108 -11.40 2.81 7.16
N ILE A 109 -10.47 2.13 7.85
CA ILE A 109 -10.57 0.68 8.01
C ILE A 109 -11.77 0.26 8.89
N GLU A 110 -12.16 1.08 9.87
CA GLU A 110 -13.37 0.85 10.66
C GLU A 110 -14.65 1.02 9.81
N ALA A 111 -14.68 2.00 8.92
CA ALA A 111 -15.77 2.20 7.97
C ALA A 111 -15.95 0.99 7.03
N MET A 112 -14.85 0.30 6.68
CA MET A 112 -14.88 -0.96 5.92
C MET A 112 -15.34 -2.17 6.78
N GLY A 113 -15.61 -2.00 8.07
CA GLY A 113 -16.02 -3.08 8.97
C GLY A 113 -14.87 -3.92 9.52
N SER A 114 -13.65 -3.41 9.49
CA SER A 114 -12.44 -4.05 10.00
C SER A 114 -11.75 -3.17 11.06
N SER A 115 -10.51 -3.47 11.41
CA SER A 115 -9.73 -2.67 12.36
C SER A 115 -8.23 -2.84 12.11
N LEU A 116 -7.43 -1.89 12.61
CA LEU A 116 -5.98 -2.03 12.61
C LEU A 116 -5.55 -3.25 13.43
N LEU A 117 -4.41 -3.85 13.06
CA LEU A 117 -3.89 -5.08 13.68
C LEU A 117 -3.86 -5.00 15.21
N HIS A 118 -3.33 -3.92 15.78
CA HIS A 118 -3.25 -3.77 17.23
C HIS A 118 -4.61 -3.65 17.90
N THR A 119 -5.57 -2.95 17.27
CA THR A 119 -6.96 -2.88 17.74
C THR A 119 -7.63 -4.25 17.68
N TYR A 120 -7.39 -5.02 16.59
CA TYR A 120 -7.88 -6.40 16.48
C TYR A 120 -7.32 -7.29 17.58
N MET A 121 -6.00 -7.19 17.85
CA MET A 121 -5.34 -7.96 18.94
C MET A 121 -5.92 -7.60 20.30
N GLY A 122 -6.11 -6.30 20.60
CA GLY A 122 -6.74 -5.84 21.84
C GLY A 122 -8.16 -6.38 22.03
N ASN A 123 -8.97 -6.34 20.98
CA ASN A 123 -10.34 -6.89 20.98
C ASN A 123 -10.37 -8.40 21.19
N ASN A 124 -9.26 -9.11 20.94
CA ASN A 124 -9.10 -10.54 21.15
C ASN A 124 -8.29 -10.90 22.42
N GLY A 125 -8.20 -9.98 23.39
CA GLY A 125 -7.69 -10.23 24.74
C GLY A 125 -6.17 -10.10 24.91
N TYR A 126 -5.48 -9.46 23.95
CA TYR A 126 -4.09 -9.09 24.10
C TYR A 126 -3.95 -7.73 24.76
N LYS A 127 -2.98 -7.59 25.66
CA LYS A 127 -2.53 -6.28 26.12
C LYS A 127 -1.69 -5.64 25.01
N THR A 128 -2.14 -4.53 24.47
CA THR A 128 -1.48 -3.85 23.36
C THR A 128 -0.61 -2.70 23.84
N MET A 129 0.64 -2.68 23.42
CA MET A 129 1.64 -1.69 23.84
C MET A 129 2.43 -1.22 22.63
N ALA A 130 2.67 0.08 22.51
CA ALA A 130 3.38 0.65 21.37
C ALA A 130 4.32 1.79 21.76
N VAL A 131 5.48 1.86 21.09
CA VAL A 131 6.45 2.94 21.21
C VAL A 131 7.14 3.20 19.88
N GLY A 132 7.48 4.45 19.60
CA GLY A 132 8.20 4.87 18.40
C GLY A 132 7.35 4.82 17.13
N LYS A 133 7.99 4.70 15.96
CA LYS A 133 7.35 4.78 14.64
C LYS A 133 6.74 3.43 14.22
N ILE A 134 5.53 3.13 14.65
CA ILE A 134 4.74 1.96 14.19
C ILE A 134 3.86 2.34 13.00
N LEU A 135 2.97 3.30 13.16
CA LEU A 135 2.32 4.03 12.08
C LEU A 135 3.18 5.23 11.64
N HIS A 136 2.72 6.02 10.70
CA HIS A 136 3.54 7.08 10.12
C HIS A 136 3.82 8.22 11.11
N ARG A 137 2.79 8.73 11.78
CA ARG A 137 2.90 9.89 12.67
C ARG A 137 2.72 9.53 14.14
N HIS A 138 1.68 8.81 14.49
CA HIS A 138 1.32 8.46 15.87
C HIS A 138 0.47 7.19 15.92
N ILE A 139 0.31 6.63 17.09
CA ILE A 139 -0.74 5.63 17.34
C ILE A 139 -2.03 6.38 17.69
N PRO A 140 -3.16 6.12 17.02
CA PRO A 140 -4.41 6.77 17.34
C PRO A 140 -4.79 6.64 18.82
N ALA A 141 -5.33 7.71 19.39
CA ALA A 141 -5.59 7.79 20.82
C ALA A 141 -6.64 6.76 21.27
N GLY A 142 -6.26 5.87 22.17
CA GLY A 142 -7.14 4.83 22.72
C GLY A 142 -7.16 3.53 21.94
N SER A 143 -6.40 3.40 20.84
CA SER A 143 -6.31 2.17 20.04
C SER A 143 -5.32 1.15 20.64
N VAL A 144 -4.53 1.53 21.63
CA VAL A 144 -3.65 0.64 22.43
C VAL A 144 -3.83 0.89 23.92
N ASP A 145 -3.56 -0.14 24.76
CA ASP A 145 -3.65 -0.04 26.21
C ASP A 145 -2.56 0.86 26.80
N LEU A 146 -1.37 0.86 26.18
CA LEU A 146 -0.24 1.63 26.68
C LEU A 146 0.64 2.14 25.53
N THR A 147 0.96 3.43 25.54
CA THR A 147 1.90 4.01 24.59
C THR A 147 3.09 4.64 25.28
N GLY A 148 4.29 4.42 24.72
CA GLY A 148 5.52 5.11 25.09
C GLY A 148 5.69 6.46 24.40
N GLY A 149 4.72 6.82 23.56
CA GLY A 149 4.72 8.06 22.79
C GLY A 149 5.56 7.95 21.53
N ARG A 150 5.16 8.69 20.61
CA ARG A 150 5.83 9.38 19.53
C ARG A 150 4.78 10.09 18.69
N ASP A 151 4.81 11.40 18.81
CA ASP A 151 3.95 12.30 18.05
C ASP A 151 4.70 12.88 16.85
N SER A 152 5.12 12.21 15.90
CA SER A 152 5.85 12.75 14.76
C SER A 152 7.38 12.59 14.79
N PHE A 153 7.99 12.80 13.62
CA PHE A 153 9.42 12.72 13.32
C PHE A 153 10.36 13.50 14.27
N ASP A 154 9.82 14.44 15.03
CA ASP A 154 10.62 15.48 15.68
C ASP A 154 10.58 15.46 17.20
N PHE A 155 9.75 14.65 17.84
CA PHE A 155 9.51 14.82 19.26
C PHE A 155 9.43 13.48 19.99
N ASN A 156 10.29 13.34 21.01
CA ASN A 156 10.09 12.38 22.08
C ASN A 156 9.47 13.08 23.27
N GLU A 157 8.61 12.42 24.01
CA GLU A 157 8.27 12.86 25.35
C GLU A 157 9.38 12.39 26.29
N ASN A 158 9.97 13.35 27.05
CA ASN A 158 10.85 13.00 28.13
C ASN A 158 10.06 12.39 29.32
N ALA A 159 10.74 11.84 30.30
CA ALA A 159 10.14 11.27 31.51
C ALA A 159 9.20 12.23 32.28
N ALA A 160 9.15 13.50 31.91
CA ALA A 160 8.26 14.52 32.47
C ALA A 160 7.05 14.84 31.58
N GLY A 161 6.83 14.08 30.48
CA GLY A 161 5.74 14.31 29.54
C GLY A 161 5.91 15.57 28.67
N GLN A 162 7.14 16.07 28.55
CA GLN A 162 7.45 17.22 27.71
C GLN A 162 7.95 16.73 26.36
N ARG A 163 7.40 17.26 25.28
CA ARG A 163 7.93 17.03 23.93
C ARG A 163 9.34 17.60 23.84
N VAL A 164 10.31 16.72 23.70
CA VAL A 164 11.71 17.08 23.49
C VAL A 164 12.00 16.83 22.02
N ARG A 165 12.35 17.88 21.30
CA ARG A 165 12.90 17.73 19.95
C ARG A 165 14.12 16.84 20.07
N SER A 166 14.09 15.65 19.48
CA SER A 166 15.32 14.92 19.23
C SER A 166 16.23 15.90 18.50
N ASN A 167 17.50 15.97 18.88
CA ASN A 167 18.45 16.99 18.45
C ASN A 167 18.58 17.07 16.92
N TRP A 168 17.51 17.50 16.26
CA TRP A 168 17.46 17.71 14.82
C TRP A 168 18.41 18.85 14.46
N PRO A 169 19.31 18.65 13.52
CA PRO A 169 20.19 19.71 13.09
C PRO A 169 19.38 20.88 12.51
N PRO A 170 19.66 22.11 12.90
CA PRO A 170 18.81 23.27 12.57
C PRO A 170 18.84 23.69 11.09
N ASP A 171 19.63 23.04 10.24
CA ASP A 171 20.07 23.60 8.96
C ASP A 171 19.58 22.81 7.74
N LEU A 172 18.50 22.01 7.86
CA LEU A 172 17.93 21.26 6.71
C LEU A 172 17.22 22.22 5.76
N ASN A 173 17.76 22.39 4.56
CA ASN A 173 17.12 23.12 3.49
C ASN A 173 17.22 22.32 2.18
N HIS A 174 16.23 21.48 1.93
CA HIS A 174 16.19 20.62 0.76
C HIS A 174 16.00 21.37 -0.57
N GLU A 175 15.38 22.54 -0.54
CA GLU A 175 15.08 23.31 -1.77
C GLU A 175 16.33 23.94 -2.41
N THR A 176 17.36 24.20 -1.63
CA THR A 176 18.61 24.83 -2.11
C THR A 176 19.83 23.98 -1.81
N ALA A 177 19.64 22.68 -1.57
CA ALA A 177 20.66 21.76 -1.11
C ALA A 177 21.84 21.65 -2.08
N GLN A 178 23.04 21.91 -1.58
CA GLN A 178 24.30 21.76 -2.31
C GLN A 178 25.35 20.95 -1.53
N THR A 179 25.07 20.62 -0.27
CA THR A 179 25.95 19.86 0.60
C THR A 179 25.23 18.69 1.26
N LEU A 180 25.96 17.67 1.71
CA LEU A 180 25.35 16.51 2.37
C LEU A 180 24.50 16.91 3.59
N THR A 181 24.93 17.93 4.33
CA THR A 181 24.19 18.41 5.52
C THR A 181 22.86 19.05 5.18
N ASP A 182 22.73 19.64 3.98
CA ASP A 182 21.46 20.19 3.50
C ASP A 182 20.42 19.08 3.27
N TRP A 183 20.87 17.86 2.96
CA TRP A 183 20.02 16.66 2.84
C TRP A 183 19.89 15.87 4.14
N GLY A 184 20.41 16.37 5.25
CA GLY A 184 20.36 15.65 6.52
C GLY A 184 21.34 14.48 6.62
N ILE A 185 22.41 14.48 5.82
CA ILE A 185 23.45 13.45 5.81
C ILE A 185 24.69 13.99 6.52
N TYR A 186 25.03 13.38 7.65
CA TYR A 186 26.17 13.80 8.48
C TYR A 186 27.22 12.71 8.53
N VAL A 187 28.46 13.07 8.30
CA VAL A 187 29.59 12.14 8.30
C VAL A 187 30.48 12.45 9.49
N GLY A 188 30.58 11.51 10.42
CA GLY A 188 31.48 11.63 11.56
C GLY A 188 31.14 12.76 12.55
N ARG A 189 29.85 13.04 12.71
CA ARG A 189 29.38 14.02 13.69
C ARG A 189 28.79 13.30 14.90
N ASP A 190 29.25 13.64 16.10
CA ASP A 190 28.55 13.28 17.32
C ASP A 190 27.14 13.84 17.27
N ALA A 191 26.15 13.01 17.58
CA ALA A 191 24.79 13.48 17.81
C ALA A 191 24.83 14.62 18.82
N VAL A 192 24.05 15.67 18.57
CA VAL A 192 23.91 16.76 19.56
C VAL A 192 23.20 16.16 20.77
N GLY A 193 23.91 16.02 21.88
CA GLY A 193 23.48 15.30 23.09
C GLY A 193 24.19 13.97 23.26
N THR A 194 23.62 13.11 24.08
CA THR A 194 24.13 11.75 24.32
C THR A 194 23.30 10.73 23.56
N GLU A 195 23.82 9.50 23.39
CA GLU A 195 23.05 8.38 22.82
C GLU A 195 21.72 8.15 23.56
N ALA A 196 21.69 8.42 24.87
CA ALA A 196 20.48 8.30 25.69
C ALA A 196 19.36 9.29 25.29
N ASP A 197 19.72 10.37 24.62
CA ASP A 197 18.76 11.40 24.18
C ASP A 197 18.17 11.08 22.78
N MET A 198 18.67 10.04 22.13
CA MET A 198 18.20 9.66 20.79
C MET A 198 16.85 8.93 20.84
N SER A 199 16.00 9.20 19.86
CA SER A 199 14.63 8.66 19.81
C SER A 199 14.55 7.14 19.90
N ASP A 200 15.43 6.45 19.16
CA ASP A 200 15.40 4.99 19.12
C ASP A 200 15.97 4.38 20.40
N THR A 201 16.90 5.06 21.05
CA THR A 201 17.38 4.66 22.39
C THR A 201 16.26 4.77 23.42
N ILE A 202 15.48 5.86 23.39
CA ILE A 202 14.33 6.06 24.29
C ILE A 202 13.24 5.01 24.00
N SER A 203 12.99 4.70 22.74
CA SER A 203 12.05 3.66 22.34
C SER A 203 12.49 2.28 22.85
N ALA A 204 13.77 1.97 22.70
CA ALA A 204 14.36 0.73 23.24
C ALA A 204 14.28 0.65 24.77
N ASP A 205 14.62 1.74 25.48
CA ASP A 205 14.51 1.80 26.94
C ASP A 205 13.09 1.52 27.41
N TRP A 206 12.11 2.14 26.79
CA TRP A 206 10.71 1.95 27.12
C TRP A 206 10.27 0.49 26.87
N ALA A 207 10.65 -0.10 25.74
CA ALA A 207 10.34 -1.51 25.42
C ALA A 207 11.00 -2.48 26.41
N VAL A 208 12.26 -2.23 26.78
CA VAL A 208 12.98 -3.01 27.79
C VAL A 208 12.25 -3.00 29.13
N GLU A 209 11.79 -1.83 29.59
CA GLU A 209 10.99 -1.74 30.81
C GLU A 209 9.72 -2.58 30.74
N ARG A 210 8.99 -2.55 29.60
CA ARG A 210 7.77 -3.36 29.42
C ARG A 210 8.05 -4.86 29.47
N LEU A 211 9.16 -5.30 28.89
CA LEU A 211 9.57 -6.72 28.92
C LEU A 211 10.01 -7.19 30.32
N GLN A 212 10.38 -6.28 31.21
CA GLN A 212 10.72 -6.57 32.61
C GLN A 212 9.50 -6.58 33.55
N GLU A 213 8.36 -6.06 33.12
CA GLU A 213 7.11 -6.09 33.87
C GLU A 213 6.52 -7.51 33.95
N THR A 214 5.63 -7.74 34.91
CA THR A 214 4.84 -8.96 34.96
C THR A 214 3.53 -8.76 34.22
N HIS A 215 3.30 -9.55 33.19
CA HIS A 215 2.04 -9.58 32.43
C HIS A 215 1.25 -10.84 32.78
N THR A 216 -0.05 -10.68 33.00
CA THR A 216 -1.00 -11.79 33.27
C THR A 216 -1.67 -12.27 31.99
N ASP A 217 -1.82 -11.39 31.02
CA ASP A 217 -2.44 -11.64 29.73
C ASP A 217 -1.36 -11.69 28.62
N PRO A 218 -1.62 -12.38 27.51
CA PRO A 218 -0.73 -12.28 26.37
C PRO A 218 -0.65 -10.83 25.89
N PHE A 219 0.51 -10.42 25.39
CA PHE A 219 0.72 -9.05 24.95
C PHE A 219 1.20 -8.97 23.50
N MET A 220 0.88 -7.85 22.85
CA MET A 220 1.52 -7.38 21.64
C MET A 220 2.30 -6.12 21.97
N LEU A 221 3.64 -6.20 21.93
CA LEU A 221 4.55 -5.08 22.10
C LEU A 221 5.10 -4.66 20.73
N MET A 222 4.72 -3.47 20.30
CA MET A 222 5.16 -2.87 19.04
C MET A 222 6.25 -1.85 19.31
N VAL A 223 7.39 -2.00 18.65
CA VAL A 223 8.56 -1.13 18.80
C VAL A 223 8.96 -0.61 17.43
N GLY A 224 8.78 0.68 17.19
CA GLY A 224 9.11 1.33 15.93
C GLY A 224 10.39 2.15 16.07
N PHE A 225 11.38 1.87 15.22
CA PHE A 225 12.62 2.62 15.13
C PHE A 225 12.61 3.58 13.95
N LEU A 226 13.23 4.76 14.12
CA LEU A 226 13.29 5.79 13.10
C LEU A 226 14.50 5.61 12.19
N HIS A 227 15.69 5.30 12.76
CA HIS A 227 16.87 5.10 11.94
C HIS A 227 16.79 3.76 11.19
N PRO A 228 17.30 3.70 9.93
CA PRO A 228 18.11 4.70 9.24
C PRO A 228 17.36 5.76 8.41
N HIS A 229 16.13 6.15 8.74
CA HIS A 229 15.51 7.31 8.08
C HIS A 229 16.34 8.59 8.31
N VAL A 230 16.41 9.45 7.29
CA VAL A 230 17.07 10.76 7.44
C VAL A 230 16.40 11.61 8.53
N PRO A 231 17.16 12.47 9.24
CA PRO A 231 18.58 12.80 9.05
C PRO A 231 19.51 11.73 9.61
N TRP A 232 20.55 11.40 8.86
CA TRP A 232 21.53 10.38 9.26
C TRP A 232 22.58 10.98 10.16
N TYR A 233 22.36 10.96 11.45
CA TYR A 233 23.33 11.35 12.47
C TYR A 233 23.20 10.42 13.67
N VAL A 234 24.31 9.83 14.07
CA VAL A 234 24.40 8.89 15.19
C VAL A 234 25.69 9.14 15.97
N PRO A 235 25.86 8.61 17.18
CA PRO A 235 27.12 8.71 17.93
C PRO A 235 28.32 8.26 17.11
N GLN A 236 29.44 8.99 17.27
CA GLN A 236 30.68 8.78 16.49
C GLN A 236 31.14 7.33 16.46
N LYS A 237 30.96 6.59 17.55
CA LYS A 237 31.37 5.17 17.65
C LYS A 237 30.78 4.27 16.54
N TYR A 238 29.61 4.63 15.98
CA TYR A 238 29.01 3.87 14.87
C TYR A 238 29.66 4.23 13.53
N TYR A 239 30.05 5.47 13.32
CA TYR A 239 30.87 5.85 12.17
C TYR A 239 32.25 5.19 12.21
N ASP A 240 32.86 5.12 13.39
CA ASP A 240 34.18 4.52 13.59
C ASP A 240 34.21 2.99 13.32
N MET A 241 33.05 2.36 13.15
CA MET A 241 32.96 0.95 12.78
C MET A 241 33.34 0.69 11.30
N TYR A 242 33.36 1.74 10.48
CA TYR A 242 33.53 1.64 9.02
C TYR A 242 34.69 2.49 8.53
N ASP A 243 35.45 1.98 7.57
CA ASP A 243 36.37 2.77 6.77
C ASP A 243 35.66 3.19 5.47
N PRO A 244 35.32 4.46 5.25
CA PRO A 244 34.64 4.89 4.03
C PRO A 244 35.40 4.53 2.74
N ALA A 245 36.74 4.43 2.81
CA ALA A 245 37.54 4.10 1.62
C ALA A 245 37.35 2.66 1.14
N GLU A 246 36.98 1.75 2.03
CA GLU A 246 36.82 0.32 1.75
C GLU A 246 35.36 -0.06 1.43
N LEU A 247 34.38 0.83 1.62
CA LEU A 247 32.96 0.51 1.40
C LEU A 247 32.70 0.12 -0.06
N THR A 248 31.90 -0.91 -0.25
CA THR A 248 31.42 -1.36 -1.55
C THR A 248 30.39 -0.36 -2.09
N LEU A 249 30.58 0.09 -3.32
CA LEU A 249 29.61 0.97 -3.99
C LEU A 249 28.48 0.13 -4.61
N SER A 250 27.28 0.68 -4.60
CA SER A 250 26.16 0.11 -5.33
C SER A 250 26.44 0.07 -6.84
N PRO A 251 25.85 -0.86 -7.58
CA PRO A 251 25.87 -0.82 -9.03
C PRO A 251 25.28 0.49 -9.55
N TYR A 252 25.95 1.08 -10.53
CA TYR A 252 25.50 2.31 -11.17
C TYR A 252 25.88 2.30 -12.66
N LEU A 253 24.87 2.49 -13.49
CA LEU A 253 25.03 2.62 -14.94
C LEU A 253 24.56 4.02 -15.38
N PRO A 254 25.44 4.89 -15.91
CA PRO A 254 25.05 6.24 -16.34
C PRO A 254 23.96 6.28 -17.42
N THR A 255 23.80 5.20 -18.18
CA THR A 255 22.80 5.05 -19.27
C THR A 255 21.57 4.24 -18.84
N ASP A 256 21.40 3.98 -17.55
CA ASP A 256 20.32 3.17 -17.01
C ASP A 256 18.91 3.77 -17.32
N TYR A 257 18.84 5.07 -17.50
CA TYR A 257 17.60 5.75 -17.84
C TYR A 257 17.23 5.74 -19.34
N ASP A 258 18.12 5.23 -20.20
CA ASP A 258 17.91 5.28 -21.67
C ASP A 258 16.73 4.38 -22.12
N ASP A 259 16.37 3.35 -21.35
CA ASP A 259 15.28 2.42 -21.64
C ASP A 259 14.11 2.49 -20.62
N ILE A 260 14.16 3.45 -19.69
CA ILE A 260 13.07 3.71 -18.74
C ILE A 260 12.05 4.67 -19.38
N PRO A 261 10.76 4.38 -19.30
CA PRO A 261 9.71 5.29 -19.76
C PRO A 261 9.79 6.67 -19.08
N ASN A 262 9.42 7.72 -19.81
CA ASN A 262 9.41 9.09 -19.25
C ASN A 262 8.56 9.21 -17.99
N PHE A 263 7.46 8.47 -17.90
CA PHE A 263 6.60 8.48 -16.72
C PHE A 263 7.34 7.93 -15.50
N GLY A 264 8.04 6.80 -15.64
CA GLY A 264 8.85 6.22 -14.55
C GLY A 264 9.93 7.17 -14.05
N PHE A 265 10.60 7.86 -14.99
CA PHE A 265 11.59 8.88 -14.66
C PHE A 265 10.96 10.07 -13.89
N ASN A 266 9.79 10.55 -14.30
CA ASN A 266 9.11 11.69 -13.67
C ASN A 266 8.58 11.38 -12.26
N LEU A 267 8.45 10.10 -11.89
CA LEU A 267 8.10 9.70 -10.54
C LEU A 267 9.26 9.88 -9.53
N ILE A 268 10.49 10.10 -10.00
CA ILE A 268 11.66 10.30 -9.13
C ILE A 268 11.55 11.65 -8.43
N ASN A 269 11.55 11.62 -7.10
CA ASN A 269 11.62 12.84 -6.31
C ASN A 269 13.05 13.42 -6.38
N VAL A 270 13.21 14.63 -6.87
CA VAL A 270 14.51 15.31 -7.02
C VAL A 270 15.04 15.98 -5.74
N GLY A 271 14.41 15.73 -4.60
CA GLY A 271 14.75 16.36 -3.31
C GLY A 271 16.05 15.85 -2.66
N PHE A 272 16.77 14.88 -3.28
CA PHE A 272 18.00 14.28 -2.77
C PHE A 272 19.13 14.35 -3.81
N PRO A 273 20.42 14.12 -3.43
CA PRO A 273 21.51 14.11 -4.39
C PRO A 273 21.34 12.97 -5.40
N THR A 274 21.83 13.19 -6.62
CA THR A 274 21.98 12.12 -7.60
C THR A 274 23.33 11.41 -7.42
N THR A 275 23.45 10.19 -7.94
CA THR A 275 24.73 9.46 -7.94
C THR A 275 25.79 10.17 -8.78
N GLU A 276 25.39 10.80 -9.89
CA GLU A 276 26.27 11.67 -10.67
C GLU A 276 26.84 12.82 -9.83
N TRP A 277 25.97 13.51 -9.06
CA TRP A 277 26.42 14.54 -8.15
C TRP A 277 27.38 13.98 -7.08
N ALA A 278 27.05 12.84 -6.51
CA ALA A 278 27.86 12.18 -5.48
C ALA A 278 29.25 11.78 -6.00
N ILE A 279 29.32 11.30 -7.25
CA ILE A 279 30.59 11.00 -7.95
C ILE A 279 31.37 12.28 -8.20
N ALA A 280 30.73 13.29 -8.80
CA ALA A 280 31.40 14.55 -9.16
C ALA A 280 31.95 15.31 -7.94
N ASN A 281 31.32 15.15 -6.78
CA ASN A 281 31.72 15.79 -5.52
C ASN A 281 32.47 14.85 -4.57
N ASN A 282 32.76 13.61 -4.98
CA ASN A 282 33.43 12.60 -4.17
C ASN A 282 32.71 12.32 -2.83
N GLN A 283 31.37 12.25 -2.87
CA GLN A 283 30.54 12.10 -1.67
C GLN A 283 29.84 10.73 -1.56
N TRP A 284 29.84 9.89 -2.59
CA TRP A 284 29.08 8.64 -2.57
C TRP A 284 29.43 7.74 -1.38
N ARG A 285 30.73 7.48 -1.14
CA ARG A 285 31.16 6.68 0.02
C ARG A 285 30.80 7.32 1.36
N ASN A 286 30.75 8.65 1.43
CA ASN A 286 30.31 9.37 2.62
C ASN A 286 28.81 9.18 2.88
N ILE A 287 27.98 9.14 1.84
CA ILE A 287 26.55 8.85 1.94
C ILE A 287 26.34 7.42 2.46
N LEU A 288 27.04 6.43 1.86
CA LEU A 288 26.96 5.04 2.30
C LEU A 288 27.44 4.85 3.74
N HIS A 289 28.53 5.52 4.10
CA HIS A 289 29.06 5.52 5.46
C HIS A 289 28.04 6.02 6.49
N ALA A 290 27.38 7.14 6.18
CA ALA A 290 26.35 7.69 7.04
C ALA A 290 25.17 6.71 7.19
N TYR A 291 24.70 6.12 6.11
CA TYR A 291 23.61 5.13 6.14
C TYR A 291 23.97 3.90 6.99
N LEU A 292 25.12 3.27 6.73
CA LEU A 292 25.57 2.08 7.44
C LEU A 292 25.81 2.35 8.94
N ALA A 293 26.34 3.52 9.30
CA ALA A 293 26.47 3.91 10.70
C ALA A 293 25.11 3.96 11.41
N ASN A 294 24.07 4.46 10.73
CA ASN A 294 22.70 4.49 11.24
C ASN A 294 22.08 3.10 11.33
N VAL A 295 22.36 2.20 10.38
CA VAL A 295 21.97 0.79 10.42
C VAL A 295 22.59 0.09 11.63
N SER A 296 23.89 0.29 11.90
CA SER A 296 24.53 -0.31 13.10
C SER A 296 24.02 0.29 14.41
N TYR A 297 23.63 1.56 14.41
CA TYR A 297 23.01 2.18 15.58
C TYR A 297 21.66 1.54 15.91
N VAL A 298 20.79 1.42 14.91
CA VAL A 298 19.46 0.80 15.14
C VAL A 298 19.59 -0.69 15.47
N ASP A 299 20.54 -1.41 14.87
CA ASP A 299 20.85 -2.79 15.24
C ASP A 299 21.20 -2.93 16.73
N ALA A 300 22.00 -2.00 17.27
CA ALA A 300 22.33 -2.01 18.69
C ALA A 300 21.09 -1.76 19.57
N GLN A 301 20.15 -0.91 19.15
CA GLN A 301 18.91 -0.70 19.91
C GLN A 301 17.98 -1.93 19.83
N ILE A 302 17.87 -2.56 18.67
CA ILE A 302 17.16 -3.84 18.49
C ILE A 302 17.78 -4.89 19.42
N GLY A 303 19.10 -4.96 19.48
CA GLY A 303 19.83 -5.87 20.36
C GLY A 303 19.41 -5.76 21.81
N ARG A 304 19.26 -4.55 22.33
CA ARG A 304 18.82 -4.28 23.72
C ARG A 304 17.41 -4.83 23.99
N VAL A 305 16.50 -4.66 23.05
CA VAL A 305 15.13 -5.18 23.17
C VAL A 305 15.12 -6.72 23.12
N LEU A 306 15.89 -7.31 22.20
CA LEU A 306 16.03 -8.77 22.09
C LEU A 306 16.66 -9.36 23.35
N ASP A 307 17.70 -8.75 23.92
CA ASP A 307 18.35 -9.20 25.16
C ASP A 307 17.38 -9.15 26.36
N ALA A 308 16.56 -8.10 26.43
CA ALA A 308 15.52 -8.00 27.46
C ALA A 308 14.46 -9.10 27.32
N LEU A 309 14.01 -9.39 26.09
CA LEU A 309 13.09 -10.48 25.83
C LEU A 309 13.72 -11.85 26.21
N GLU A 310 14.94 -12.12 25.77
CA GLU A 310 15.66 -13.37 26.01
C GLU A 310 15.88 -13.61 27.51
N SER A 311 16.05 -12.54 28.31
CA SER A 311 16.22 -12.58 29.76
C SER A 311 14.88 -12.63 30.52
N SER A 312 13.75 -12.45 29.83
CA SER A 312 12.42 -12.40 30.43
C SER A 312 11.77 -13.78 30.53
N PRO A 313 10.73 -13.96 31.35
CA PRO A 313 9.95 -15.20 31.39
C PRO A 313 9.17 -15.44 30.06
N TYR A 314 9.12 -14.52 29.16
CA TYR A 314 8.35 -14.57 27.90
C TYR A 314 9.16 -15.12 26.73
N ALA A 315 10.47 -15.29 26.86
CA ALA A 315 11.42 -15.66 25.80
C ALA A 315 10.98 -16.88 24.95
N SER A 316 10.44 -17.91 25.61
CA SER A 316 10.07 -19.18 24.96
C SER A 316 8.68 -19.17 24.35
N ASN A 317 7.83 -18.16 24.64
CA ASN A 317 6.45 -18.04 24.16
C ASN A 317 6.16 -16.68 23.53
N THR A 318 7.10 -16.16 22.76
CA THR A 318 6.94 -14.89 22.05
C THR A 318 7.27 -15.08 20.58
N VAL A 319 6.35 -14.65 19.71
CA VAL A 319 6.60 -14.41 18.28
C VAL A 319 7.36 -13.10 18.16
N VAL A 320 8.49 -13.11 17.47
CA VAL A 320 9.26 -11.89 17.15
C VAL A 320 9.23 -11.68 15.65
N MET A 321 8.75 -10.51 15.21
CA MET A 321 8.77 -10.08 13.82
C MET A 321 9.61 -8.82 13.72
N LEU A 322 10.59 -8.82 12.81
CA LEU A 322 11.38 -7.65 12.44
C LEU A 322 11.16 -7.39 10.96
N TRP A 323 10.79 -6.16 10.63
CA TRP A 323 10.49 -5.73 9.26
C TRP A 323 10.96 -4.30 9.01
N GLY A 324 11.44 -4.05 7.78
CA GLY A 324 11.55 -2.69 7.25
C GLY A 324 10.22 -2.30 6.59
N ASP A 325 9.88 -1.01 6.58
CA ASP A 325 8.59 -0.58 6.02
C ASP A 325 8.61 -0.48 4.47
N HIS A 326 9.76 -0.26 3.88
CA HIS A 326 10.05 -0.29 2.44
C HIS A 326 11.58 -0.35 2.23
N GLY A 327 11.99 -0.46 0.99
CA GLY A 327 13.39 -0.41 0.62
C GLY A 327 13.93 1.04 0.48
N TYR A 328 15.18 1.15 0.02
CA TYR A 328 15.86 2.44 -0.17
C TYR A 328 17.00 2.29 -1.19
N HIS A 329 17.09 3.20 -2.16
CA HIS A 329 18.22 3.26 -3.07
C HIS A 329 19.41 3.96 -2.44
N LEU A 330 20.60 3.44 -2.70
CA LEU A 330 21.88 3.98 -2.22
C LEU A 330 22.87 4.23 -3.35
N GLY A 331 22.35 4.71 -4.47
CA GLY A 331 23.10 5.07 -5.67
C GLY A 331 22.66 4.32 -6.93
N GLU A 332 21.91 3.22 -6.78
CA GLU A 332 21.27 2.55 -7.91
C GLU A 332 20.23 3.51 -8.54
N LYS A 333 19.98 3.37 -9.83
CA LYS A 333 19.03 4.24 -10.54
C LYS A 333 19.30 5.73 -10.33
N ASN A 334 20.58 6.13 -10.20
CA ASN A 334 21.03 7.52 -10.00
C ASN A 334 20.40 8.27 -8.81
N ILE A 335 19.90 7.56 -7.78
CA ILE A 335 19.15 8.15 -6.66
C ILE A 335 19.60 7.62 -5.28
N PHE A 336 19.32 8.43 -4.24
CA PHE A 336 19.49 8.08 -2.82
C PHE A 336 18.18 8.34 -2.09
N GLN A 337 17.16 7.52 -2.40
CA GLN A 337 15.81 7.68 -1.85
C GLN A 337 14.94 6.43 -2.07
N LYS A 338 13.71 6.53 -1.68
CA LYS A 338 12.60 5.59 -1.82
C LYS A 338 11.53 6.16 -2.76
N ASP A 339 10.33 5.58 -2.71
CA ASP A 339 9.16 6.07 -3.44
C ASP A 339 9.29 5.90 -4.97
N THR A 340 9.89 4.77 -5.38
CA THR A 340 9.91 4.28 -6.77
C THR A 340 9.38 2.86 -6.81
N LEU A 341 9.05 2.36 -8.02
CA LEU A 341 8.53 1.00 -8.18
C LEU A 341 9.62 -0.06 -8.46
N TRP A 342 10.90 0.35 -8.52
CA TRP A 342 12.01 -0.59 -8.68
C TRP A 342 12.26 -1.41 -7.42
N ASP A 343 12.90 -2.55 -7.59
CA ASP A 343 13.13 -3.54 -6.55
C ASP A 343 13.74 -2.94 -5.28
N ARG A 344 14.73 -2.06 -5.42
CA ARG A 344 15.43 -1.42 -4.30
C ARG A 344 14.52 -0.56 -3.39
N SER A 345 13.45 0.03 -3.93
CA SER A 345 12.45 0.76 -3.11
C SER A 345 11.41 -0.16 -2.49
N ALA A 346 11.16 -1.33 -3.08
CA ALA A 346 10.07 -2.22 -2.69
C ALA A 346 10.53 -3.38 -1.80
N LEU A 347 11.74 -3.90 -2.02
CA LEU A 347 12.34 -5.00 -1.27
C LEU A 347 12.74 -4.54 0.13
N THR A 348 12.28 -5.26 1.15
CA THR A 348 12.51 -4.89 2.55
C THR A 348 12.90 -6.10 3.40
N PRO A 349 13.73 -5.93 4.44
CA PRO A 349 14.06 -7.02 5.36
C PRO A 349 12.83 -7.55 6.10
N LEU A 350 12.75 -8.87 6.22
CA LEU A 350 11.74 -9.54 7.04
C LEU A 350 12.32 -10.77 7.72
N ILE A 351 12.23 -10.80 9.06
CA ILE A 351 12.60 -11.96 9.88
C ILE A 351 11.43 -12.30 10.80
N ILE A 352 11.02 -13.56 10.85
CA ILE A 352 10.01 -14.04 11.78
C ILE A 352 10.58 -15.21 12.60
N LYS A 353 10.61 -15.03 13.92
CA LYS A 353 10.90 -16.09 14.89
C LYS A 353 9.62 -16.43 15.65
N ALA A 354 9.19 -17.68 15.60
CA ALA A 354 7.99 -18.12 16.30
C ALA A 354 8.22 -19.44 17.06
N PRO A 355 7.58 -19.64 18.21
CA PRO A 355 7.73 -20.86 18.99
C PRO A 355 7.38 -22.12 18.19
N GLY A 356 8.29 -23.08 18.13
CA GLY A 356 8.07 -24.35 17.44
C GLY A 356 8.14 -24.33 15.91
N MET A 357 8.54 -23.21 15.32
CA MET A 357 8.73 -23.04 13.87
C MET A 357 10.19 -23.27 13.46
N ALA A 358 10.46 -23.27 12.15
CA ALA A 358 11.81 -23.37 11.61
C ALA A 358 12.70 -22.21 12.09
N ALA A 359 14.01 -22.45 12.19
CA ALA A 359 14.96 -21.47 12.69
C ALA A 359 16.30 -21.56 11.97
N GLY A 360 16.95 -20.41 11.75
CA GLY A 360 18.25 -20.29 11.08
C GLY A 360 18.23 -20.70 9.62
N VAL A 361 17.11 -20.44 8.93
CA VAL A 361 16.86 -20.82 7.53
C VAL A 361 16.24 -19.67 6.78
N GLU A 362 16.34 -19.73 5.45
CA GLU A 362 15.68 -18.79 4.54
C GLU A 362 14.46 -19.43 3.88
N ALA A 363 13.34 -18.70 3.83
CA ALA A 363 12.22 -18.99 2.95
C ALA A 363 12.36 -18.12 1.70
N ASN A 364 13.02 -18.65 0.67
CA ASN A 364 13.27 -17.92 -0.58
C ASN A 364 12.01 -17.90 -1.46
N ARG A 365 10.98 -17.22 -0.98
CA ARG A 365 9.67 -17.06 -1.62
C ARG A 365 9.30 -15.59 -1.66
N VAL A 366 8.58 -15.19 -2.71
CA VAL A 366 8.01 -13.84 -2.80
C VAL A 366 6.88 -13.71 -1.79
N VAL A 367 7.00 -12.78 -0.87
CA VAL A 367 6.01 -12.49 0.16
C VAL A 367 5.81 -10.97 0.28
N SER A 368 4.70 -10.54 0.86
CA SER A 368 4.37 -9.14 1.02
C SER A 368 4.25 -8.76 2.51
N LEU A 369 4.56 -7.51 2.85
CA LEU A 369 4.36 -7.02 4.22
C LEU A 369 2.89 -7.06 4.66
N ILE A 370 1.95 -7.01 3.72
CA ILE A 370 0.52 -7.14 4.02
C ILE A 370 0.18 -8.54 4.58
N ASP A 371 1.04 -9.54 4.34
CA ASP A 371 0.90 -10.91 4.85
C ASP A 371 1.15 -10.99 6.37
N LEU A 372 1.75 -9.96 6.98
CA LEU A 372 2.07 -9.96 8.41
C LEU A 372 0.81 -9.92 9.27
N TYR A 373 -0.24 -9.20 8.85
CA TYR A 373 -1.50 -9.15 9.59
C TYR A 373 -2.10 -10.55 9.79
N PRO A 374 -2.45 -11.30 8.73
CA PRO A 374 -3.01 -12.64 8.90
C PRO A 374 -2.01 -13.63 9.52
N THR A 375 -0.70 -13.42 9.36
CA THR A 375 0.34 -14.25 9.98
C THR A 375 0.32 -14.11 11.51
N VAL A 376 0.20 -12.89 12.02
CA VAL A 376 0.06 -12.64 13.48
C VAL A 376 -1.17 -13.35 14.01
N LEU A 377 -2.31 -13.22 13.35
CA LEU A 377 -3.56 -13.87 13.81
C LEU A 377 -3.41 -15.39 13.85
N ASP A 378 -2.86 -15.99 12.81
CA ASP A 378 -2.71 -17.45 12.70
C ASP A 378 -1.69 -18.01 13.71
N LEU A 379 -0.57 -17.31 13.94
CA LEU A 379 0.41 -17.70 14.96
C LEU A 379 -0.16 -17.59 16.39
N CYS A 380 -1.05 -16.61 16.59
CA CYS A 380 -1.72 -16.38 17.87
C CYS A 380 -3.00 -17.20 18.05
N ASN A 381 -3.36 -18.06 17.09
CA ASN A 381 -4.59 -18.87 17.07
C ASN A 381 -5.87 -18.01 17.24
N LEU A 382 -5.86 -16.81 16.66
CA LEU A 382 -7.01 -15.91 16.65
C LEU A 382 -7.89 -16.18 15.42
N PRO A 383 -9.17 -15.80 15.46
CA PRO A 383 -10.02 -15.86 14.27
C PRO A 383 -9.39 -15.12 13.08
N PRO A 384 -9.59 -15.58 11.85
CA PRO A 384 -9.17 -14.81 10.67
C PRO A 384 -10.00 -13.52 10.59
N ASN A 385 -9.43 -12.51 9.94
CA ASN A 385 -10.15 -11.31 9.55
C ASN A 385 -10.38 -11.38 8.02
N ASP A 386 -11.63 -11.52 7.60
CA ASP A 386 -11.98 -11.77 6.19
C ASP A 386 -11.73 -10.54 5.29
N MET A 387 -11.51 -9.36 5.89
CA MET A 387 -11.22 -8.13 5.14
C MET A 387 -9.74 -8.00 4.73
N VAL A 388 -8.82 -8.78 5.32
CA VAL A 388 -7.39 -8.65 5.00
C VAL A 388 -7.06 -9.33 3.66
N ARG A 389 -6.19 -8.71 2.91
CA ARG A 389 -5.76 -9.17 1.57
C ARG A 389 -4.54 -10.08 1.59
N GLY A 390 -3.74 -9.99 2.65
CA GLY A 390 -2.54 -10.80 2.84
C GLY A 390 -2.83 -12.27 3.12
N ARG A 391 -1.79 -13.09 3.07
CA ARG A 391 -1.81 -14.54 3.33
C ARG A 391 -0.93 -14.87 4.53
N SER A 392 -1.39 -15.78 5.39
CA SER A 392 -0.57 -16.21 6.51
C SER A 392 0.73 -16.90 6.03
N LEU A 393 1.87 -16.41 6.52
CA LEU A 393 3.19 -16.99 6.26
C LEU A 393 3.49 -18.19 7.18
N LYS A 394 2.59 -18.58 8.09
CA LYS A 394 2.77 -19.71 8.98
C LYS A 394 3.14 -21.02 8.27
N PRO A 395 2.57 -21.37 7.10
CA PRO A 395 3.02 -22.54 6.34
C PRO A 395 4.50 -22.48 5.96
N LEU A 396 5.02 -21.32 5.55
CA LEU A 396 6.43 -21.12 5.24
C LEU A 396 7.32 -21.12 6.49
N LEU A 397 6.79 -20.72 7.65
CA LEU A 397 7.50 -20.86 8.92
C LEU A 397 7.58 -22.31 9.38
N GLN A 398 6.66 -23.17 8.98
CA GLN A 398 6.67 -24.61 9.25
C GLN A 398 7.56 -25.37 8.27
N ASP A 399 7.47 -25.03 6.99
CA ASP A 399 8.28 -25.59 5.90
C ASP A 399 8.74 -24.48 4.94
N PRO A 400 9.94 -23.92 5.13
CA PRO A 400 10.49 -22.87 4.28
C PRO A 400 10.69 -23.26 2.80
N THR A 401 10.60 -24.56 2.49
CA THR A 401 10.74 -25.10 1.13
C THR A 401 9.41 -25.27 0.42
N LEU A 402 8.30 -25.07 1.12
CA LEU A 402 6.95 -25.20 0.56
C LEU A 402 6.81 -24.39 -0.73
N GLU A 403 6.15 -24.93 -1.73
CA GLU A 403 5.77 -24.19 -2.92
C GLU A 403 4.83 -23.03 -2.55
N TRP A 404 5.17 -21.85 -3.04
CA TRP A 404 4.48 -20.61 -2.74
C TRP A 404 4.39 -19.76 -4.01
N ASP A 405 3.30 -19.93 -4.69
CA ASP A 405 3.10 -19.39 -6.04
C ASP A 405 2.15 -18.19 -5.98
N TYR A 406 2.58 -17.15 -5.26
CA TYR A 406 1.83 -15.92 -5.09
C TYR A 406 2.70 -14.71 -5.44
N PRO A 407 2.13 -13.71 -6.15
CA PRO A 407 2.81 -12.45 -6.42
C PRO A 407 2.83 -11.54 -5.18
N ALA A 408 3.78 -10.62 -5.16
CA ALA A 408 3.73 -9.43 -4.33
C ALA A 408 3.48 -8.21 -5.20
N PHE A 409 2.57 -7.34 -4.76
CA PHE A 409 2.24 -6.11 -5.45
C PHE A 409 2.77 -4.92 -4.67
N THR A 410 3.45 -4.01 -5.38
CA THR A 410 3.84 -2.69 -4.87
C THR A 410 3.14 -1.64 -5.72
N ARG A 411 2.36 -0.78 -5.09
CA ARG A 411 1.55 0.22 -5.79
C ARG A 411 1.99 1.63 -5.43
N ARG A 412 1.75 2.58 -6.33
CA ARG A 412 2.04 3.99 -6.11
C ARG A 412 1.21 4.85 -7.04
N GLN A 413 0.23 5.59 -6.51
CA GLN A 413 -0.56 6.55 -7.29
C GLN A 413 -1.11 5.98 -8.60
N GLY A 414 -1.80 4.84 -8.52
CA GLY A 414 -2.37 4.17 -9.69
C GLY A 414 -1.37 3.32 -10.51
N THR A 415 -0.07 3.48 -10.29
CA THR A 415 0.95 2.62 -10.91
C THR A 415 1.18 1.36 -10.08
N GLN A 416 1.61 0.28 -10.71
CA GLN A 416 1.76 -1.02 -10.05
C GLN A 416 3.05 -1.70 -10.48
N ALA A 417 3.75 -2.31 -9.53
CA ALA A 417 4.76 -3.32 -9.79
C ALA A 417 4.30 -4.69 -9.27
N VAL A 418 4.49 -5.70 -10.08
CA VAL A 418 4.24 -7.11 -9.75
C VAL A 418 5.57 -7.84 -9.65
N ARG A 419 5.83 -8.46 -8.51
CA ARG A 419 6.95 -9.37 -8.29
C ARG A 419 6.44 -10.80 -8.23
N TYR A 420 6.83 -11.64 -9.21
CA TYR A 420 6.42 -13.03 -9.27
C TYR A 420 7.59 -13.92 -9.71
N GLY A 421 7.91 -14.92 -8.92
CA GLY A 421 9.11 -15.73 -9.14
C GLY A 421 10.37 -14.84 -9.22
N ASP A 422 11.09 -14.88 -10.34
CA ASP A 422 12.27 -14.04 -10.59
C ASP A 422 11.96 -12.82 -11.46
N LEU A 423 10.72 -12.64 -11.89
CA LEU A 423 10.31 -11.56 -12.76
C LEU A 423 9.72 -10.39 -11.97
N ARG A 424 9.93 -9.20 -12.48
CA ARG A 424 9.31 -7.96 -12.01
C ARG A 424 8.76 -7.19 -13.20
N HIS A 425 7.48 -6.88 -13.16
CA HIS A 425 6.78 -6.04 -14.13
C HIS A 425 6.31 -4.77 -13.48
N ILE A 426 6.48 -3.63 -14.13
CA ILE A 426 5.98 -2.33 -13.70
C ILE A 426 5.05 -1.81 -14.77
N ALA A 427 3.82 -1.52 -14.41
CA ALA A 427 2.83 -0.90 -15.28
C ALA A 427 2.54 0.52 -14.80
N TYR A 428 2.69 1.50 -15.68
CA TYR A 428 2.44 2.92 -15.42
C TYR A 428 1.05 3.32 -15.91
N VAL A 429 0.49 4.34 -15.27
CA VAL A 429 -0.86 4.84 -15.62
C VAL A 429 -0.95 5.42 -17.03
N ASP A 430 0.17 5.79 -17.67
CA ASP A 430 0.20 6.25 -19.06
C ASP A 430 0.26 5.10 -20.08
N GLY A 431 0.18 3.85 -19.61
CA GLY A 431 0.24 2.64 -20.42
C GLY A 431 1.66 2.21 -20.81
N THR A 432 2.69 2.91 -20.34
CA THR A 432 4.07 2.44 -20.51
C THR A 432 4.45 1.41 -19.44
N GLU A 433 5.42 0.54 -19.75
CA GLU A 433 5.75 -0.60 -18.93
C GLU A 433 7.25 -0.85 -18.84
N GLU A 434 7.66 -1.54 -17.77
CA GLU A 434 9.00 -2.12 -17.62
C GLU A 434 8.88 -3.59 -17.23
N LEU A 435 9.84 -4.40 -17.69
CA LEU A 435 9.95 -5.81 -17.33
C LEU A 435 11.42 -6.15 -17.04
N TYR A 436 11.66 -6.86 -15.92
CA TYR A 436 13.00 -7.27 -15.50
C TYR A 436 13.03 -8.73 -15.08
N ASP A 437 14.16 -9.39 -15.34
CA ASP A 437 14.49 -10.74 -14.86
C ASP A 437 15.57 -10.62 -13.78
N LEU A 438 15.16 -10.57 -12.53
CA LEU A 438 16.04 -10.33 -11.39
C LEU A 438 16.98 -11.51 -11.06
N ALA A 439 16.81 -12.68 -11.70
CA ALA A 439 17.80 -13.76 -11.61
C ALA A 439 19.04 -13.47 -12.47
N ASN A 440 18.86 -12.76 -13.57
CA ASN A 440 19.92 -12.42 -14.52
C ASN A 440 20.35 -10.94 -14.43
N ASP A 441 19.47 -10.07 -13.98
CA ASP A 441 19.66 -8.63 -13.83
C ASP A 441 19.09 -8.15 -12.49
N PRO A 442 19.76 -8.42 -11.37
CA PRO A 442 19.25 -8.10 -10.02
C PRO A 442 19.21 -6.60 -9.73
N ASP A 443 19.79 -5.77 -10.57
CA ASP A 443 19.84 -4.31 -10.42
C ASP A 443 18.93 -3.58 -11.41
N GLU A 444 18.12 -4.32 -12.19
CA GLU A 444 17.12 -3.79 -13.13
C GLU A 444 17.73 -2.83 -14.18
N LEU A 445 18.89 -3.16 -14.72
CA LEU A 445 19.65 -2.31 -15.64
C LEU A 445 19.17 -2.40 -17.09
N THR A 446 18.33 -3.39 -17.44
CA THR A 446 17.87 -3.61 -18.81
C THR A 446 16.36 -3.89 -18.83
N ASN A 447 15.60 -2.99 -19.40
CA ASN A 447 14.15 -3.15 -19.57
C ASN A 447 13.85 -4.16 -20.70
N LEU A 448 13.22 -5.28 -20.35
CA LEU A 448 12.89 -6.41 -21.24
C LEU A 448 11.50 -6.34 -21.85
N VAL A 449 10.71 -5.29 -21.58
CA VAL A 449 9.31 -5.18 -22.01
C VAL A 449 9.10 -5.38 -23.52
N ASN A 450 10.07 -4.98 -24.34
CA ASN A 450 10.05 -5.16 -25.80
C ASN A 450 10.82 -6.41 -26.29
N ASN A 451 11.28 -7.27 -25.39
CA ASN A 451 12.02 -8.48 -25.75
C ASN A 451 11.04 -9.63 -26.07
N PRO A 452 10.94 -10.09 -27.34
CA PRO A 452 9.97 -11.12 -27.72
C PRO A 452 10.20 -12.49 -27.03
N SER A 453 11.35 -12.69 -26.41
CA SER A 453 11.62 -13.92 -25.64
C SER A 453 10.92 -13.95 -24.28
N TYR A 454 10.36 -12.85 -23.84
CA TYR A 454 9.63 -12.70 -22.57
C TYR A 454 8.14 -12.33 -22.79
N ALA A 455 7.62 -12.51 -24.01
CA ALA A 455 6.25 -12.10 -24.35
C ALA A 455 5.20 -12.87 -23.53
N ASP A 456 5.38 -14.17 -23.35
CA ASP A 456 4.44 -15.02 -22.59
C ASP A 456 4.48 -14.67 -21.09
N GLU A 457 5.68 -14.40 -20.54
CA GLU A 457 5.86 -13.96 -19.16
C GLU A 457 5.27 -12.57 -18.92
N LEU A 458 5.44 -11.64 -19.87
CA LEU A 458 4.86 -10.31 -19.80
C LEU A 458 3.33 -10.39 -19.78
N GLU A 459 2.71 -11.13 -20.71
CA GLU A 459 1.25 -11.32 -20.74
C GLU A 459 0.73 -11.93 -19.43
N MET A 460 1.45 -12.92 -18.87
CA MET A 460 1.09 -13.50 -17.58
C MET A 460 1.10 -12.46 -16.46
N LEU A 461 2.14 -11.60 -16.38
CA LEU A 461 2.28 -10.59 -15.33
C LEU A 461 1.29 -9.43 -15.48
N GLN A 462 0.98 -9.02 -16.72
CA GLN A 462 -0.04 -8.02 -17.03
C GLN A 462 -1.43 -8.44 -16.55
N ASN A 463 -1.72 -9.74 -16.58
CA ASN A 463 -2.99 -10.31 -16.11
C ASN A 463 -3.04 -10.52 -14.58
N MET A 464 -1.97 -10.19 -13.83
CA MET A 464 -1.97 -10.28 -12.38
C MET A 464 -2.46 -8.98 -11.75
N SER A 465 -3.49 -9.08 -10.92
CA SER A 465 -3.99 -7.97 -10.10
C SER A 465 -4.08 -8.37 -8.63
N PRO A 466 -3.82 -7.48 -7.67
CA PRO A 466 -4.04 -7.77 -6.26
C PRO A 466 -5.50 -8.05 -5.93
N PHE A 467 -6.43 -7.69 -6.83
CA PHE A 467 -7.87 -7.82 -6.67
C PHE A 467 -8.48 -8.97 -7.51
N SER A 468 -7.67 -9.73 -8.27
CA SER A 468 -8.13 -10.76 -9.21
C SER A 468 -8.91 -11.93 -8.60
N ASN A 469 -8.94 -12.06 -7.26
CA ASN A 469 -9.66 -13.14 -6.56
C ASN A 469 -10.91 -12.65 -5.79
N ASP A 470 -11.28 -11.39 -5.90
CA ASP A 470 -12.49 -10.85 -5.29
C ASP A 470 -13.54 -10.62 -6.40
N PRO A 471 -14.63 -11.40 -6.45
CA PRO A 471 -15.67 -11.24 -7.46
C PRO A 471 -16.42 -9.90 -7.37
N GLY A 472 -16.03 -9.01 -6.44
CA GLY A 472 -16.61 -7.69 -6.25
C GLY A 472 -15.67 -6.52 -6.52
N PHE A 473 -14.40 -6.75 -6.91
CA PHE A 473 -13.38 -5.69 -7.03
C PHE A 473 -12.62 -5.73 -8.37
N ASP A 474 -13.31 -5.55 -9.47
CA ASP A 474 -12.69 -5.22 -10.75
C ASP A 474 -13.06 -3.78 -11.15
N PHE A 475 -12.53 -2.82 -10.38
CA PHE A 475 -12.72 -1.40 -10.66
C PHE A 475 -11.53 -0.83 -11.41
N SER A 476 -11.75 -0.36 -12.62
CA SER A 476 -10.86 0.62 -13.26
C SER A 476 -11.15 1.99 -12.64
N VAL A 477 -10.21 2.51 -11.83
CA VAL A 477 -10.34 3.83 -11.20
C VAL A 477 -9.49 4.83 -11.96
N PHE A 478 -10.14 5.81 -12.57
CA PHE A 478 -9.49 6.94 -13.23
C PHE A 478 -9.35 8.10 -12.24
N THR A 479 -8.13 8.37 -11.81
CA THR A 479 -7.85 9.38 -10.78
C THR A 479 -7.29 10.65 -11.42
N PHE A 480 -7.89 11.77 -11.11
CA PHE A 480 -7.53 13.10 -11.61
C PHE A 480 -6.77 13.92 -10.55
N LEU A 481 -5.86 13.31 -9.82
CA LEU A 481 -5.04 14.00 -8.84
C LEU A 481 -3.94 14.84 -9.51
N ASN A 482 -3.37 15.78 -8.75
CA ASN A 482 -2.25 16.61 -9.19
C ASN A 482 -1.12 15.74 -9.76
N GLY A 483 -0.77 15.94 -11.06
CA GLY A 483 0.16 15.08 -11.78
C GLY A 483 -0.44 13.75 -12.27
N GLY A 484 -1.76 13.57 -12.19
CA GLY A 484 -2.44 12.40 -12.76
C GLY A 484 -2.49 12.43 -14.30
N PRO A 485 -2.71 11.27 -14.93
CA PRO A 485 -2.57 11.13 -16.38
C PRO A 485 -3.53 12.03 -17.20
N LEU A 486 -4.73 12.31 -16.69
CA LEU A 486 -5.67 13.17 -17.40
C LEU A 486 -5.34 14.66 -17.33
N ASP A 487 -4.48 15.10 -16.41
CA ASP A 487 -3.98 16.47 -16.41
C ASP A 487 -3.17 16.81 -17.67
N ALA A 488 -2.57 15.80 -18.30
CA ALA A 488 -1.78 15.93 -19.52
C ALA A 488 -2.56 15.57 -20.81
N VAL A 489 -3.80 15.09 -20.70
CA VAL A 489 -4.60 14.64 -21.86
C VAL A 489 -5.39 15.80 -22.42
N GLY A 490 -5.00 16.27 -23.60
CA GLY A 490 -5.78 17.25 -24.39
C GLY A 490 -6.96 16.61 -25.12
N VAL A 491 -7.75 17.43 -25.80
CA VAL A 491 -8.83 16.96 -26.68
C VAL A 491 -8.30 15.94 -27.69
N GLY A 492 -8.93 14.77 -27.78
CA GLY A 492 -8.52 13.64 -28.62
C GLY A 492 -7.39 12.78 -28.02
N GLY A 493 -7.02 13.03 -26.76
CA GLY A 493 -6.08 12.18 -26.02
C GLY A 493 -6.76 10.95 -25.44
N ASN A 494 -5.95 9.96 -25.07
CA ASN A 494 -6.42 8.69 -24.49
C ASN A 494 -5.72 8.44 -23.16
N MET A 495 -6.47 7.85 -22.21
CA MET A 495 -5.93 7.26 -21.00
C MET A 495 -6.47 5.83 -20.85
N THR A 496 -5.60 4.90 -20.49
CA THR A 496 -6.00 3.51 -20.30
C THR A 496 -5.64 3.05 -18.87
N VAL A 497 -6.60 2.46 -18.18
CA VAL A 497 -6.41 1.86 -16.86
C VAL A 497 -7.08 0.49 -16.89
N ASN A 498 -6.36 -0.58 -16.54
CA ASN A 498 -6.85 -1.96 -16.53
C ASN A 498 -7.56 -2.39 -17.83
N GLY A 499 -7.04 -2.01 -18.98
CA GLY A 499 -7.66 -2.34 -20.28
C GLY A 499 -8.77 -1.40 -20.72
N VAL A 500 -9.40 -0.67 -19.82
CA VAL A 500 -10.42 0.34 -20.15
C VAL A 500 -9.73 1.64 -20.56
N THR A 501 -10.06 2.13 -21.75
CA THR A 501 -9.52 3.40 -22.30
C THR A 501 -10.61 4.44 -22.34
N ILE A 502 -10.35 5.58 -21.68
CA ILE A 502 -11.12 6.82 -21.88
C ILE A 502 -10.47 7.62 -23.01
N THR A 503 -11.28 7.99 -23.98
CA THR A 503 -10.89 8.90 -25.06
C THR A 503 -11.60 10.23 -24.87
N THR A 504 -10.87 11.31 -24.67
CA THR A 504 -11.45 12.65 -24.56
C THR A 504 -11.90 13.12 -25.94
N GLN A 505 -13.18 13.48 -26.06
CA GLN A 505 -13.75 13.93 -27.33
C GLN A 505 -13.76 15.45 -27.44
N ASP A 506 -14.21 16.15 -26.41
CA ASP A 506 -14.36 17.60 -26.45
C ASP A 506 -14.45 18.20 -25.03
N VAL A 507 -14.22 19.51 -24.97
CA VAL A 507 -14.37 20.33 -23.78
C VAL A 507 -15.46 21.36 -24.05
N ILE A 508 -16.46 21.44 -23.17
CA ILE A 508 -17.56 22.39 -23.28
C ILE A 508 -17.21 23.62 -22.45
N GLY A 509 -17.04 24.77 -23.11
CA GLY A 509 -16.72 26.02 -22.45
C GLY A 509 -17.92 26.97 -22.28
N LEU A 510 -17.68 28.12 -21.67
CA LEU A 510 -18.68 29.14 -21.37
C LEU A 510 -19.57 29.45 -22.58
N GLY A 511 -20.88 29.30 -22.40
CA GLY A 511 -21.90 29.53 -23.40
C GLY A 511 -22.27 28.34 -24.27
N GLY A 512 -21.84 27.14 -23.92
CA GLY A 512 -22.17 25.89 -24.63
C GLY A 512 -21.48 25.77 -25.99
N THR A 513 -20.43 26.56 -26.24
CA THR A 513 -19.58 26.42 -27.41
C THR A 513 -18.44 25.48 -27.11
N ARG A 514 -18.27 24.47 -27.93
CA ARG A 514 -17.13 23.56 -27.86
C ARG A 514 -15.84 24.35 -28.05
N ALA A 515 -14.98 24.33 -27.02
CA ALA A 515 -13.68 24.98 -27.08
C ALA A 515 -12.63 23.97 -27.55
N SER A 516 -11.81 24.37 -28.53
CA SER A 516 -10.68 23.56 -29.03
C SER A 516 -9.44 23.63 -28.12
N ASP A 517 -9.58 24.22 -26.94
CA ASP A 517 -8.43 24.73 -26.19
C ASP A 517 -7.79 23.75 -25.25
N GLY A 518 -8.27 22.51 -25.21
CA GLY A 518 -7.64 21.45 -24.45
C GLY A 518 -7.73 21.63 -22.92
N ILE A 519 -7.47 20.57 -22.20
CA ILE A 519 -7.24 20.58 -20.76
C ILE A 519 -5.91 21.30 -20.53
N GLU A 520 -5.91 22.37 -19.72
CA GLU A 520 -4.70 23.16 -19.54
C GLU A 520 -3.56 22.46 -18.83
N ASP A 521 -2.37 22.86 -19.24
CA ASP A 521 -1.05 22.42 -18.83
C ASP A 521 -0.81 22.56 -17.32
N GLU A 522 -0.03 21.62 -16.81
CA GLU A 522 0.38 21.32 -15.46
C GLU A 522 0.99 22.46 -14.63
N THR A 523 1.34 23.59 -15.23
CA THR A 523 2.13 24.63 -14.56
C THR A 523 1.36 25.41 -13.50
N ASN A 524 0.04 25.20 -13.37
CA ASN A 524 -0.82 25.96 -12.45
C ASN A 524 -1.76 25.12 -11.57
N ILE A 525 -1.41 23.89 -11.24
CA ILE A 525 -2.21 23.10 -10.31
C ILE A 525 -2.09 23.70 -8.90
N GLY A 526 -3.18 24.19 -8.37
CA GLY A 526 -3.26 24.54 -6.95
C GLY A 526 -3.00 23.31 -6.07
N SER A 527 -2.69 23.53 -4.81
CA SER A 527 -2.30 22.48 -3.85
C SER A 527 -3.30 21.34 -3.62
N SER A 528 -4.47 21.37 -4.22
CA SER A 528 -5.58 20.42 -4.04
C SER A 528 -5.83 19.45 -5.20
N GLY A 529 -5.11 19.57 -6.32
CA GLY A 529 -5.28 18.65 -7.47
C GLY A 529 -6.67 18.71 -8.15
N GLY A 530 -6.92 17.81 -9.09
CA GLY A 530 -8.19 17.62 -9.77
C GLY A 530 -8.28 18.23 -11.16
N LEU A 531 -9.27 17.77 -11.95
CA LEU A 531 -9.53 18.21 -13.30
C LEU A 531 -10.46 19.44 -13.31
N GLY A 532 -10.12 20.45 -14.05
CA GLY A 532 -10.96 21.62 -14.30
C GLY A 532 -10.64 22.23 -15.68
N ILE A 533 -11.43 23.17 -16.13
CA ILE A 533 -11.28 23.84 -17.41
C ILE A 533 -10.98 25.31 -17.17
N ALA A 534 -9.90 25.81 -17.73
CA ALA A 534 -9.63 27.25 -17.74
C ALA A 534 -10.31 27.91 -18.93
N SER A 535 -11.30 28.75 -18.65
CA SER A 535 -12.13 29.41 -19.67
C SER A 535 -11.62 30.79 -20.09
N ALA A 536 -10.63 31.35 -19.37
CA ALA A 536 -10.10 32.69 -19.66
C ALA A 536 -8.59 32.79 -19.40
N VAL A 537 -7.93 33.73 -20.07
CA VAL A 537 -6.46 33.98 -20.06
C VAL A 537 -5.86 34.24 -18.66
N ASN A 538 -6.67 34.35 -17.61
CA ASN A 538 -6.24 34.54 -16.23
C ASN A 538 -6.91 33.56 -15.25
N ASP A 539 -7.59 32.53 -15.75
CA ASP A 539 -8.18 31.51 -14.92
C ASP A 539 -7.07 30.57 -14.43
N THR A 540 -6.78 30.63 -13.13
CA THR A 540 -5.77 29.79 -12.46
C THR A 540 -6.41 28.62 -11.72
N ALA A 541 -7.74 28.52 -11.75
CA ALA A 541 -8.48 27.48 -11.07
C ALA A 541 -8.80 26.34 -12.04
N ARG A 542 -8.53 25.12 -11.65
CA ARG A 542 -8.88 23.90 -12.41
C ARG A 542 -10.24 23.35 -11.99
N ASN A 543 -11.16 24.23 -11.65
CA ASN A 543 -12.52 23.90 -11.29
C ASN A 543 -13.42 24.13 -12.49
N PHE A 544 -14.51 23.39 -12.58
CA PHE A 544 -15.55 23.72 -13.55
C PHE A 544 -16.23 25.05 -13.17
N GLU A 545 -16.35 25.94 -14.15
CA GLU A 545 -17.22 27.08 -14.02
C GLU A 545 -18.62 26.76 -14.54
N SER A 546 -19.58 27.64 -14.31
CA SER A 546 -20.96 27.42 -14.79
C SER A 546 -21.02 27.24 -16.29
N ASN A 547 -21.64 26.18 -16.77
CA ASN A 547 -21.77 25.70 -18.13
C ASN A 547 -20.47 25.19 -18.77
N GLU A 548 -19.52 24.77 -17.94
CA GLU A 548 -18.35 24.03 -18.40
C GLU A 548 -18.55 22.54 -18.19
N GLY A 549 -17.90 21.74 -19.01
CA GLY A 549 -18.03 20.29 -18.96
C GLY A 549 -16.99 19.56 -19.78
N TRP A 550 -17.09 18.28 -19.77
CA TRP A 550 -16.17 17.37 -20.42
C TRP A 550 -16.90 16.22 -21.11
N GLU A 551 -16.45 15.85 -22.29
CA GLU A 551 -16.99 14.74 -23.08
C GLU A 551 -15.91 13.69 -23.33
N PHE A 552 -16.27 12.41 -23.14
CA PHE A 552 -15.38 11.28 -23.36
C PHE A 552 -16.14 9.99 -23.78
N THR A 553 -15.41 9.02 -24.28
CA THR A 553 -15.91 7.68 -24.57
C THR A 553 -15.01 6.63 -23.96
N PHE A 554 -15.56 5.43 -23.77
CA PHE A 554 -14.79 4.23 -23.36
C PHE A 554 -14.60 3.31 -24.57
N ASN A 555 -13.46 2.59 -24.60
CA ASN A 555 -13.15 1.62 -25.66
C ASN A 555 -13.87 0.28 -25.49
N THR A 556 -14.47 0.04 -24.34
CA THR A 556 -15.19 -1.19 -23.98
C THR A 556 -16.46 -0.84 -23.21
N ASN A 557 -17.34 -1.82 -23.01
CA ASN A 557 -18.52 -1.62 -22.18
C ASN A 557 -18.10 -1.45 -20.71
N VAL A 558 -18.67 -0.45 -20.03
CA VAL A 558 -18.37 -0.18 -18.63
C VAL A 558 -19.65 0.06 -17.84
N GLU A 559 -19.58 -0.15 -16.54
CA GLU A 559 -20.54 0.37 -15.57
C GLU A 559 -19.89 1.53 -14.82
N LEU A 560 -20.52 2.69 -14.86
CA LEU A 560 -20.15 3.82 -14.00
C LEU A 560 -20.56 3.49 -12.56
N GLN A 561 -19.61 3.57 -11.63
CA GLN A 561 -19.83 3.22 -10.23
C GLN A 561 -19.87 4.46 -9.35
N ASN A 562 -18.79 5.25 -9.35
CA ASN A 562 -18.60 6.38 -8.48
C ASN A 562 -17.94 7.54 -9.20
N ILE A 563 -18.25 8.77 -8.77
CA ILE A 563 -17.49 9.97 -9.07
C ILE A 563 -17.12 10.68 -7.76
N GLU A 564 -15.84 10.91 -7.56
CA GLU A 564 -15.32 11.62 -6.40
C GLU A 564 -15.15 13.11 -6.73
N LEU A 565 -15.76 13.97 -5.92
CA LEU A 565 -15.76 15.42 -6.09
C LEU A 565 -15.01 16.09 -4.94
N LEU A 566 -14.19 17.09 -5.25
CA LEU A 566 -13.62 18.00 -4.28
C LEU A 566 -14.38 19.31 -4.32
N LEU A 567 -14.99 19.68 -3.22
CA LEU A 567 -15.77 20.92 -3.10
C LEU A 567 -14.89 22.18 -3.06
N THR A 568 -15.40 23.22 -3.69
CA THR A 568 -14.83 24.57 -3.66
C THR A 568 -15.84 25.64 -3.22
N ASN A 569 -16.86 25.32 -2.42
CA ASN A 569 -17.93 26.20 -1.94
C ASN A 569 -18.92 26.64 -3.03
N ALA A 570 -19.15 25.84 -4.04
CA ALA A 570 -20.06 26.18 -5.13
C ALA A 570 -21.42 25.51 -4.95
N GLY A 571 -22.47 26.30 -4.86
CA GLY A 571 -23.82 25.78 -5.12
C GLY A 571 -24.00 25.60 -6.63
N GLY A 572 -24.42 24.42 -7.06
CA GLY A 572 -24.63 24.11 -8.48
C GLY A 572 -24.97 22.65 -8.69
N THR A 573 -25.05 22.23 -9.95
CA THR A 573 -25.45 20.89 -10.33
C THR A 573 -24.43 20.33 -11.33
N LEU A 574 -23.92 19.14 -11.07
CA LEU A 574 -23.16 18.35 -12.02
C LEU A 574 -24.09 17.35 -12.68
N THR A 575 -24.19 17.39 -14.00
CA THR A 575 -25.03 16.47 -14.78
C THR A 575 -24.15 15.55 -15.60
N ILE A 576 -24.30 14.24 -15.42
CA ILE A 576 -23.67 13.21 -16.23
C ILE A 576 -24.73 12.70 -17.20
N SER A 577 -24.52 12.81 -18.49
CA SER A 577 -25.49 12.47 -19.52
C SER A 577 -24.87 11.61 -20.62
N SER A 578 -25.69 10.76 -21.21
CA SER A 578 -25.35 9.93 -22.35
C SER A 578 -26.62 9.52 -23.09
N GLU A 579 -26.50 9.10 -24.34
CA GLU A 579 -27.62 8.53 -25.10
C GLU A 579 -28.09 7.16 -24.52
N SER A 580 -27.21 6.51 -23.74
CA SER A 580 -27.45 5.15 -23.21
C SER A 580 -28.14 5.09 -21.84
N PHE A 581 -28.23 6.21 -21.12
CA PHE A 581 -28.85 6.24 -19.79
C PHE A 581 -29.48 7.60 -19.49
N PRO A 582 -30.45 7.67 -18.54
CA PRO A 582 -31.01 8.93 -18.07
C PRO A 582 -29.95 9.79 -17.39
N ASP A 583 -30.09 11.11 -17.53
CA ASP A 583 -29.19 12.06 -16.86
C ASP A 583 -29.06 11.77 -15.36
N ILE A 584 -27.83 11.59 -14.88
CA ILE A 584 -27.48 11.52 -13.48
C ILE A 584 -27.16 12.94 -13.01
N VAL A 585 -27.89 13.43 -12.03
CA VAL A 585 -27.77 14.80 -11.56
C VAL A 585 -27.28 14.78 -10.12
N LEU A 586 -26.07 15.29 -9.90
CA LEU A 586 -25.43 15.42 -8.59
C LEU A 586 -25.50 16.86 -8.11
N ASP A 587 -25.76 17.03 -6.81
CA ASP A 587 -25.65 18.33 -6.16
C ASP A 587 -24.17 18.70 -6.02
N GLY A 588 -23.75 19.79 -6.62
CA GLY A 588 -22.36 20.26 -6.60
C GLY A 588 -21.86 20.71 -5.22
N GLU A 589 -22.68 20.59 -4.17
CA GLU A 589 -22.27 20.81 -2.76
C GLU A 589 -21.81 19.53 -2.05
N ARG A 590 -21.83 18.36 -2.72
CA ARG A 590 -21.40 17.10 -2.12
C ARG A 590 -19.92 16.84 -2.42
N GLU A 591 -19.12 16.87 -1.35
CA GLU A 591 -17.73 16.43 -1.37
C GLU A 591 -17.62 14.92 -1.14
N GLY A 592 -16.66 14.26 -1.77
CA GLY A 592 -16.39 12.83 -1.64
C GLY A 592 -17.07 11.98 -2.71
N ASP A 593 -17.16 10.69 -2.44
CA ASP A 593 -17.72 9.69 -3.35
C ASP A 593 -19.21 9.86 -3.58
N ASN A 594 -19.61 9.90 -4.83
CA ASN A 594 -21.02 9.92 -5.25
C ASN A 594 -21.29 8.65 -6.06
N ASP A 595 -22.12 7.75 -5.49
CA ASP A 595 -22.56 6.52 -6.13
C ASP A 595 -23.39 6.83 -7.38
N LEU A 596 -22.95 6.32 -8.53
CA LEU A 596 -23.62 6.46 -9.81
C LEU A 596 -24.59 5.28 -10.12
N GLY A 597 -24.75 4.37 -9.17
CA GLY A 597 -25.77 3.32 -9.21
C GLY A 597 -25.54 2.23 -10.27
N SER A 598 -24.29 1.87 -10.53
CA SER A 598 -23.95 0.83 -11.55
C SER A 598 -24.57 1.12 -12.92
N THR A 599 -24.31 2.33 -13.42
CA THR A 599 -24.87 2.79 -14.70
C THR A 599 -24.05 2.23 -15.87
N PHE A 600 -24.70 1.42 -16.74
CA PHE A 600 -24.06 0.78 -17.89
C PHE A 600 -23.81 1.78 -19.04
N VAL A 601 -22.61 1.76 -19.60
CA VAL A 601 -22.20 2.55 -20.76
C VAL A 601 -21.61 1.60 -21.82
N PRO A 602 -22.26 1.45 -22.98
CA PRO A 602 -21.69 0.69 -24.11
C PRO A 602 -20.36 1.30 -24.60
N ALA A 603 -19.50 0.46 -25.17
CA ALA A 603 -18.27 0.92 -25.81
C ALA A 603 -18.57 2.00 -26.87
N ASP A 604 -17.65 2.94 -26.99
CA ASP A 604 -17.72 4.08 -27.95
C ASP A 604 -18.95 5.01 -27.76
N THR A 605 -19.70 4.86 -26.66
CA THR A 605 -20.84 5.75 -26.34
C THR A 605 -20.31 7.04 -25.68
N LEU A 606 -20.80 8.18 -26.17
CA LEU A 606 -20.41 9.49 -25.64
C LEU A 606 -21.02 9.69 -24.25
N VAL A 607 -20.18 10.06 -23.29
CA VAL A 607 -20.57 10.51 -21.94
C VAL A 607 -20.18 11.94 -21.78
N SER A 608 -21.10 12.78 -21.33
CA SER A 608 -20.88 14.20 -21.06
C SER A 608 -21.06 14.47 -19.58
N ILE A 609 -20.12 15.23 -19.00
CA ILE A 609 -20.22 15.76 -17.64
C ILE A 609 -20.31 17.28 -17.77
N LEU A 610 -21.39 17.87 -17.29
CA LEU A 610 -21.66 19.30 -17.36
C LEU A 610 -21.98 19.89 -16.00
N TYR A 611 -21.25 20.92 -15.59
CA TYR A 611 -21.56 21.71 -14.39
C TYR A 611 -22.43 22.92 -14.72
N THR A 612 -23.54 23.09 -14.00
CA THR A 612 -24.42 24.23 -14.11
C THR A 612 -24.63 24.91 -12.76
N HIS A 613 -24.43 26.22 -12.71
CA HIS A 613 -24.64 27.05 -11.54
C HIS A 613 -25.50 28.28 -11.87
N THR A 614 -26.39 28.64 -10.96
CA THR A 614 -27.33 29.78 -11.13
C THR A 614 -26.99 31.00 -10.26
N GLY A 615 -25.82 30.98 -9.59
CA GLY A 615 -25.35 32.06 -8.69
C GLY A 615 -24.55 33.18 -9.41
N PRO A 616 -24.00 34.15 -8.65
CA PRO A 616 -23.15 35.20 -9.21
C PRO A 616 -21.87 34.60 -9.80
N LEU A 617 -21.46 35.13 -10.94
CA LEU A 617 -20.20 34.79 -11.62
C LEU A 617 -18.99 34.91 -10.67
N GLY A 618 -18.14 33.89 -10.60
CA GLY A 618 -16.89 33.88 -9.84
C GLY A 618 -16.85 32.93 -8.66
N THR A 619 -17.76 31.97 -8.56
CA THR A 619 -17.64 30.84 -7.66
C THR A 619 -17.17 29.60 -8.44
N ASP A 620 -16.00 29.10 -8.08
CA ASP A 620 -15.43 27.88 -8.66
C ASP A 620 -16.38 26.68 -8.45
N GLY A 621 -16.60 25.87 -9.46
CA GLY A 621 -17.35 24.62 -9.41
C GLY A 621 -16.58 23.48 -8.71
N PRO A 622 -17.19 22.31 -8.59
CA PRO A 622 -16.51 21.14 -8.07
C PRO A 622 -15.38 20.69 -9.01
N ARG A 623 -14.38 20.03 -8.43
CA ARG A 623 -13.36 19.29 -9.18
C ARG A 623 -13.69 17.83 -9.18
N ILE A 624 -13.54 17.16 -10.31
CA ILE A 624 -13.59 15.70 -10.36
C ILE A 624 -12.20 15.17 -9.97
N ILE A 625 -12.14 14.39 -8.90
CA ILE A 625 -10.92 13.73 -8.43
C ILE A 625 -10.76 12.38 -9.10
N SER A 626 -11.84 11.60 -9.16
CA SER A 626 -11.82 10.28 -9.75
C SER A 626 -13.16 9.91 -10.38
N LEU A 627 -13.13 9.00 -11.35
CA LEU A 627 -14.27 8.33 -11.92
C LEU A 627 -14.00 6.83 -11.86
N SER A 628 -14.81 6.09 -11.11
CA SER A 628 -14.69 4.63 -10.97
C SER A 628 -15.62 3.94 -11.95
N VAL A 629 -15.11 2.99 -12.72
CA VAL A 629 -15.87 2.21 -13.68
C VAL A 629 -15.48 0.74 -13.59
N ASN A 630 -16.46 -0.14 -13.84
CA ASN A 630 -16.22 -1.57 -14.05
C ASN A 630 -16.20 -1.87 -15.54
N GLU A 631 -15.23 -2.63 -16.02
CA GLU A 631 -15.32 -3.24 -17.31
C GLU A 631 -16.39 -4.34 -17.28
N VAL A 632 -17.34 -4.28 -18.20
CA VAL A 632 -18.32 -5.33 -18.39
C VAL A 632 -17.82 -6.20 -19.53
N GLU A 633 -17.23 -7.36 -19.20
CA GLU A 633 -16.85 -8.31 -20.24
C GLU A 633 -18.03 -8.62 -21.16
N ALA A 634 -17.77 -8.56 -22.45
CA ALA A 634 -18.70 -9.04 -23.49
C ALA A 634 -18.81 -10.59 -23.48
N THR A 635 -18.71 -11.21 -22.30
CA THR A 635 -18.87 -12.66 -22.15
C THR A 635 -20.33 -13.01 -22.27
N GLY A 636 -20.77 -13.12 -23.53
CA GLY A 636 -21.93 -13.91 -23.85
C GLY A 636 -23.21 -13.48 -23.15
N CYS A 637 -23.58 -12.21 -23.30
CA CYS A 637 -24.96 -11.81 -23.05
C CYS A 637 -25.88 -12.76 -23.79
N VAL A 638 -26.56 -13.62 -23.07
CA VAL A 638 -27.56 -14.53 -23.63
C VAL A 638 -28.86 -13.74 -23.72
N LEU A 639 -29.10 -13.15 -24.87
CA LEU A 639 -30.28 -12.32 -25.09
C LEU A 639 -31.56 -13.07 -24.65
N GLY A 640 -32.29 -12.45 -23.72
CA GLY A 640 -33.51 -13.02 -23.15
C GLY A 640 -33.32 -13.82 -21.86
N ASP A 641 -32.08 -14.09 -21.39
CA ASP A 641 -31.79 -14.73 -20.11
C ASP A 641 -31.67 -13.63 -19.01
N VAL A 642 -32.80 -13.04 -18.71
CA VAL A 642 -32.88 -11.85 -17.84
C VAL A 642 -32.61 -12.18 -16.36
N ASN A 643 -32.80 -13.43 -15.96
CA ASN A 643 -32.53 -13.91 -14.60
C ASN A 643 -31.10 -14.45 -14.44
N ARG A 644 -30.34 -14.53 -15.55
CA ARG A 644 -28.95 -15.02 -15.63
C ARG A 644 -28.74 -16.44 -15.10
N ASP A 645 -29.71 -17.32 -15.35
CA ASP A 645 -29.63 -18.73 -14.97
C ASP A 645 -29.01 -19.62 -16.09
N GLY A 646 -28.63 -19.04 -17.19
CA GLY A 646 -28.06 -19.69 -18.38
C GLY A 646 -29.10 -20.24 -19.36
N ASN A 647 -30.39 -19.97 -19.17
CA ASN A 647 -31.46 -20.47 -20.02
C ASN A 647 -32.53 -19.42 -20.30
N VAL A 648 -32.85 -19.18 -21.54
CA VAL A 648 -33.97 -18.30 -21.91
C VAL A 648 -35.29 -19.10 -21.80
N ASN A 649 -36.11 -18.77 -20.78
CA ASN A 649 -37.34 -19.49 -20.50
C ASN A 649 -38.38 -18.60 -19.79
N PHE A 650 -39.51 -19.19 -19.36
CA PHE A 650 -40.59 -18.45 -18.72
C PHE A 650 -40.21 -17.80 -17.36
N LEU A 651 -39.09 -18.19 -16.74
CA LEU A 651 -38.62 -17.58 -15.49
C LEU A 651 -38.04 -16.19 -15.70
N ASP A 652 -37.67 -15.84 -16.96
CA ASP A 652 -37.15 -14.51 -17.33
C ASP A 652 -38.24 -13.46 -17.50
N ILE A 653 -39.50 -13.86 -17.61
CA ILE A 653 -40.62 -12.91 -17.81
C ILE A 653 -40.80 -11.96 -16.62
N ALA A 654 -40.72 -12.45 -15.39
CA ALA A 654 -40.93 -11.63 -14.21
C ALA A 654 -39.80 -10.63 -14.00
N PRO A 655 -38.51 -11.01 -14.10
CA PRO A 655 -37.37 -10.07 -14.15
C PRO A 655 -37.50 -9.03 -15.25
N LEU A 656 -37.82 -9.42 -16.49
CA LEU A 656 -38.02 -8.50 -17.62
C LEU A 656 -39.09 -7.42 -17.32
N ILE A 657 -40.24 -7.83 -16.79
CA ILE A 657 -41.33 -6.91 -16.44
C ILE A 657 -40.90 -5.98 -15.29
N SER A 658 -40.14 -6.51 -14.31
CA SER A 658 -39.63 -5.71 -13.22
C SER A 658 -38.71 -4.61 -13.71
N MET A 659 -37.76 -4.94 -14.58
CA MET A 659 -36.80 -4.01 -15.18
C MET A 659 -37.50 -2.96 -16.05
N LEU A 660 -38.45 -3.35 -16.90
CA LEU A 660 -39.29 -2.40 -17.66
C LEU A 660 -40.03 -1.42 -16.78
N SER A 661 -40.47 -1.88 -15.59
CA SER A 661 -41.19 -1.04 -14.64
C SER A 661 -40.29 -0.11 -13.84
N ALA A 662 -39.03 -0.50 -13.63
CA ALA A 662 -38.01 0.25 -12.91
C ALA A 662 -37.24 1.21 -13.83
N GLY A 663 -37.27 1.00 -15.14
CA GLY A 663 -36.43 1.73 -16.10
C GLY A 663 -34.98 1.29 -16.05
N GLU A 664 -34.73 0.07 -15.55
CA GLU A 664 -33.40 -0.52 -15.48
C GLU A 664 -33.00 -1.13 -16.82
N PHE A 665 -31.73 -1.02 -17.20
CA PHE A 665 -31.17 -1.62 -18.41
C PHE A 665 -30.35 -2.85 -18.09
N SER A 666 -30.47 -3.90 -18.92
CA SER A 666 -29.48 -4.98 -18.99
C SER A 666 -29.39 -5.47 -20.45
N CYS A 667 -28.19 -5.94 -20.82
CA CYS A 667 -27.99 -6.42 -22.18
C CYS A 667 -28.85 -7.66 -22.50
N GLU A 668 -29.19 -8.47 -21.51
CA GLU A 668 -30.08 -9.63 -21.66
C GLU A 668 -31.51 -9.22 -22.00
N ALA A 669 -31.91 -8.03 -21.52
CA ALA A 669 -33.25 -7.49 -21.74
C ALA A 669 -33.37 -6.71 -23.06
N ASP A 670 -32.29 -6.10 -23.57
CA ASP A 670 -32.22 -5.44 -24.89
C ASP A 670 -32.15 -6.51 -26.02
N VAL A 671 -33.23 -7.19 -26.22
CA VAL A 671 -33.29 -8.37 -27.12
C VAL A 671 -33.20 -7.96 -28.57
N ASN A 672 -33.56 -6.75 -28.92
CA ASN A 672 -33.45 -6.23 -30.29
C ASN A 672 -32.08 -5.57 -30.58
N GLN A 673 -31.20 -5.47 -29.56
CA GLN A 673 -29.84 -4.95 -29.65
C GLN A 673 -29.75 -3.51 -30.21
N ASN A 674 -30.68 -2.65 -29.82
CA ASN A 674 -30.69 -1.25 -30.24
C ASN A 674 -30.05 -0.30 -29.20
N GLY A 675 -29.55 -0.81 -28.07
CA GLY A 675 -28.95 -0.05 -26.97
C GLY A 675 -29.96 0.58 -26.02
N VAL A 676 -31.27 0.30 -26.20
CA VAL A 676 -32.33 0.85 -25.35
C VAL A 676 -33.26 -0.26 -24.95
N PHE A 677 -33.44 -0.47 -23.65
CA PHE A 677 -34.43 -1.41 -23.16
C PHE A 677 -35.81 -0.76 -23.06
N ASP A 678 -36.73 -1.13 -23.96
CA ASP A 678 -38.07 -0.58 -24.02
C ASP A 678 -39.10 -1.60 -24.45
N PHE A 679 -40.33 -1.15 -24.74
CA PHE A 679 -41.40 -2.03 -25.22
C PHE A 679 -41.15 -2.69 -26.59
N LEU A 680 -40.13 -2.26 -27.34
CA LEU A 680 -39.75 -2.86 -28.61
C LEU A 680 -39.00 -4.19 -28.42
N ASP A 681 -38.46 -4.46 -27.23
CA ASP A 681 -37.79 -5.71 -26.86
C ASP A 681 -38.75 -6.85 -26.55
N ILE A 682 -39.99 -6.54 -26.18
CA ILE A 682 -40.97 -7.54 -25.79
C ILE A 682 -41.26 -8.53 -26.94
N SER A 683 -41.37 -8.04 -28.14
CA SER A 683 -41.70 -8.93 -29.31
C SER A 683 -40.53 -9.85 -29.65
N PRO A 684 -39.28 -9.40 -29.79
CA PRO A 684 -38.11 -10.25 -29.89
C PRO A 684 -37.95 -11.23 -28.72
N PHE A 685 -38.18 -10.80 -27.49
CA PHE A 685 -38.13 -11.68 -26.31
C PHE A 685 -39.16 -12.81 -26.37
N ILE A 686 -40.39 -12.53 -26.75
CA ILE A 686 -41.43 -13.56 -26.95
C ILE A 686 -41.02 -14.52 -28.06
N ALA A 687 -40.35 -14.05 -29.11
CA ALA A 687 -39.84 -14.91 -30.17
C ALA A 687 -38.78 -15.88 -29.64
N LEU A 688 -37.84 -15.41 -28.80
CA LEU A 688 -36.84 -16.26 -28.13
C LEU A 688 -37.49 -17.32 -27.24
N LEU A 689 -38.48 -16.96 -26.43
CA LEU A 689 -39.24 -17.90 -25.58
C LEU A 689 -39.98 -19.00 -26.39
N SER A 690 -40.40 -18.69 -27.60
CA SER A 690 -41.14 -19.63 -28.47
C SER A 690 -40.23 -20.54 -29.30
N GLY A 691 -38.89 -20.40 -29.16
CA GLY A 691 -37.92 -21.23 -29.87
C GLY A 691 -37.60 -20.77 -31.28
N GLY A 692 -37.80 -19.49 -31.62
CA GLY A 692 -37.43 -18.82 -32.85
C GLY A 692 -38.37 -19.12 -33.99
#